data_3cc87a9201245d212300d6f2d33e68a4
#
_entry.id   3cc87a9201245d212300d6f2d33e68a4
#
_cell.length_a   1.000
_cell.length_b   1.000
_cell.length_c   1.000
_cell.angle_alpha   90.00
_cell.angle_beta   90.00
_cell.angle_gamma   90.00
#
_symmetry.space_group_name_H-M   'P 1'
#
loop_
_entity.id
_entity.type
_entity.pdbx_description
1 polymer ?
#
loop_
_entity_poly.entity_id
_entity_poly.type
_entity_poly.pdbx_seq_one_letter_code
_entity_poly.pdbx_strand_id
1 'polypeptide(L)'
;MMNRLRNLFRKNPDRIQYRQEFIADMDRQLNGFVRIGSAIAIFAWLDFAFNTDKRLHPEFPELLYFRLGLTGIAVLVFLATFIPQLSRFGALSIKLLIGYVIVATSFFTGRIADDPNYVSGLQIVVMIPIAAPVAFRLFLGLETISILTFVASVLIHKPNLGTPAAAYSMNNLLISYVIAISFSFMLDRIRFGSFMKTKKIELKNIEIEAQIKRINELKTQQDGDYFLTSQLLHPLALNEAVPSRIRVEFLTEQKKKFQFRQWHSEIGGDISSSNSVILRNKRYVAFMNGDAMGKSIQGAGGALVLGTVFKSFLHRTQNDEMSRFVFPEQWLRDCYEELHHVMISFDGRMLVSAVIGLIDEDSGLLYYINAGHPWIVILRGGEASFIEEEMTLRKLGMPENEELFRVKTYRLLQGDVIFAGSDGRDDISMGRDEMGNSMINSDETLFLRTIEKSNGDLHEIRRQLQERGDITDDLSLIRITYDGTGHEPITKSDLSVIRRYAQNKDYEGAVQELERLYHDNPHDPKIVYELALLNSRLKRFPRAAALGEEYCNYDPSDLGMIYLTSRALKYCANGDKSLLKRAADYGERLILREPMSFHGIVNLSDIYRRLEKKDKAAALFRKAQAFDPENRAVKRLETLLASPA
;
A
#
# COMPACT_ATOMS: atom_id res chain seq x y z
N MET A 1 49.54 21.03 13.70
CA MET A 1 49.47 21.96 14.83
C MET A 1 49.21 23.41 14.35
N MET A 2 49.95 23.94 13.41
CA MET A 2 49.82 25.31 12.88
C MET A 2 48.44 25.62 12.25
N ASN A 3 47.82 24.71 11.50
CA ASN A 3 46.46 24.91 10.94
C ASN A 3 45.34 24.96 12.00
N ARG A 4 45.52 24.27 13.13
CA ARG A 4 44.56 24.35 14.28
C ARG A 4 44.71 25.71 14.99
N LEU A 5 45.91 26.24 15.12
CA LEU A 5 46.15 27.56 15.70
C LEU A 5 45.63 28.69 14.79
N ARG A 6 45.82 28.57 13.46
CA ARG A 6 45.27 29.56 12.50
C ARG A 6 43.76 29.62 12.50
N ASN A 7 43.06 28.49 12.72
CA ASN A 7 41.59 28.44 12.89
C ASN A 7 41.12 29.03 14.22
N LEU A 8 42.00 29.11 15.22
CA LEU A 8 41.69 29.76 16.50
C LEU A 8 41.50 31.28 16.35
N PHE A 9 42.12 31.92 15.40
CA PHE A 9 42.04 33.37 15.18
C PHE A 9 41.18 33.78 13.98
N ARG A 10 40.57 32.82 13.26
CA ARG A 10 39.68 33.13 12.15
C ARG A 10 38.37 33.72 12.66
N LYS A 11 37.98 34.89 12.12
CA LYS A 11 36.68 35.48 12.43
C LYS A 11 35.57 34.51 12.01
N ASN A 12 34.84 33.94 12.96
CA ASN A 12 33.69 33.10 12.68
C ASN A 12 32.51 34.01 12.24
N PRO A 13 31.98 33.88 11.02
CA PRO A 13 30.91 34.69 10.51
C PRO A 13 29.65 34.56 11.39
N ASP A 14 29.37 33.38 11.93
CA ASP A 14 28.24 33.17 12.85
C ASP A 14 28.33 34.06 14.11
N ARG A 15 29.56 34.35 14.57
CA ARG A 15 29.81 35.18 15.74
C ARG A 15 29.50 36.65 15.49
N ILE A 16 29.55 37.10 14.24
CA ILE A 16 29.17 38.45 13.85
C ILE A 16 27.64 38.51 13.78
N GLN A 17 27.04 37.54 13.13
CA GLN A 17 25.60 37.47 12.91
C GLN A 17 24.81 37.34 14.23
N TYR A 18 25.21 36.43 15.11
CA TYR A 18 24.49 36.12 16.36
C TYR A 18 25.05 36.81 17.59
N ARG A 19 25.89 37.84 17.41
CA ARG A 19 26.58 38.50 18.52
C ARG A 19 25.63 39.06 19.57
N GLN A 20 24.57 39.73 19.16
CA GLN A 20 23.63 40.38 20.09
C GLN A 20 22.83 39.33 20.86
N GLU A 21 22.37 38.27 20.17
CA GLU A 21 21.63 37.17 20.81
C GLU A 21 22.53 36.42 21.81
N PHE A 22 23.78 36.17 21.46
CA PHE A 22 24.75 35.55 22.37
C PHE A 22 25.01 36.37 23.62
N ILE A 23 25.18 37.70 23.50
CA ILE A 23 25.35 38.58 24.65
C ILE A 23 24.08 38.59 25.51
N ALA A 24 22.89 38.64 24.90
CA ALA A 24 21.63 38.59 25.63
C ALA A 24 21.44 37.24 26.37
N ASP A 25 21.89 36.14 25.78
CA ASP A 25 21.87 34.84 26.44
C ASP A 25 22.82 34.77 27.64
N MET A 26 24.04 35.30 27.49
CA MET A 26 24.99 35.44 28.59
C MET A 26 24.44 36.34 29.72
N ASP A 27 23.80 37.44 29.39
CA ASP A 27 23.18 38.33 30.37
C ASP A 27 21.99 37.68 31.11
N ARG A 28 21.23 36.80 30.42
CA ARG A 28 20.20 36.00 31.04
C ARG A 28 20.76 34.98 32.03
N GLN A 29 21.84 34.28 31.64
CA GLN A 29 22.56 33.36 32.53
C GLN A 29 23.14 34.10 33.74
N LEU A 30 23.74 35.28 33.52
CA LEU A 30 24.30 36.12 34.58
C LEU A 30 23.25 36.61 35.57
N ASN A 31 22.04 36.97 35.11
CA ASN A 31 20.90 37.28 35.97
C ASN A 31 20.55 36.17 36.97
N GLY A 32 20.66 34.89 36.57
CA GLY A 32 20.50 33.74 37.46
C GLY A 32 21.57 33.67 38.56
N PHE A 33 22.76 34.23 38.30
CA PHE A 33 23.92 34.18 39.20
C PHE A 33 23.95 35.35 40.20
N VAL A 34 23.17 36.41 40.00
CA VAL A 34 23.25 37.65 40.79
C VAL A 34 23.03 37.40 42.29
N ARG A 35 22.02 36.63 42.65
CA ARG A 35 21.72 36.30 44.05
C ARG A 35 22.87 35.58 44.76
N ILE A 36 23.39 34.55 44.13
CA ILE A 36 24.48 33.73 44.69
C ILE A 36 25.77 34.57 44.77
N GLY A 37 26.11 35.26 43.68
CA GLY A 37 27.34 36.07 43.62
C GLY A 37 27.36 37.23 44.59
N SER A 38 26.23 37.95 44.76
CA SER A 38 26.13 39.03 45.74
C SER A 38 26.13 38.52 47.19
N ALA A 39 25.49 37.37 47.48
CA ALA A 39 25.54 36.76 48.81
C ALA A 39 26.98 36.35 49.19
N ILE A 40 27.68 35.66 48.25
CA ILE A 40 29.10 35.32 48.48
C ILE A 40 29.94 36.54 48.73
N ALA A 41 29.74 37.61 47.95
CA ALA A 41 30.45 38.87 48.12
C ALA A 41 30.23 39.47 49.52
N ILE A 42 28.99 39.49 50.03
CA ILE A 42 28.67 39.99 51.37
C ILE A 42 29.49 39.26 52.44
N PHE A 43 29.43 37.93 52.45
CA PHE A 43 30.13 37.13 53.45
C PHE A 43 31.67 37.27 53.34
N ALA A 44 32.20 37.18 52.12
CA ALA A 44 33.63 37.27 51.91
C ALA A 44 34.21 38.61 52.33
N TRP A 45 33.54 39.73 51.99
CA TRP A 45 34.05 41.04 52.33
C TRP A 45 33.91 41.37 53.81
N LEU A 46 32.90 40.89 54.50
CA LEU A 46 32.78 41.01 55.97
C LEU A 46 33.89 40.23 56.68
N ASP A 47 34.17 39.03 56.23
CA ASP A 47 35.27 38.26 56.80
C ASP A 47 36.63 38.93 56.60
N PHE A 48 36.92 39.43 55.40
CA PHE A 48 38.14 40.21 55.15
C PHE A 48 38.22 41.46 55.99
N ALA A 49 37.10 42.20 56.20
CA ALA A 49 37.07 43.42 56.97
C ALA A 49 37.45 43.20 58.44
N PHE A 50 36.85 42.19 59.06
CA PHE A 50 36.98 41.98 60.50
C PHE A 50 38.06 40.97 60.92
N ASN A 51 38.30 39.94 60.09
CA ASN A 51 39.25 38.90 60.45
C ASN A 51 40.65 39.11 59.82
N THR A 52 40.72 39.69 58.60
CA THR A 52 41.97 39.83 57.85
C THR A 52 42.55 41.24 58.01
N ASP A 53 41.86 42.25 57.47
CA ASP A 53 42.42 43.61 57.36
C ASP A 53 42.68 44.27 58.77
N LYS A 54 41.76 44.08 59.70
CA LYS A 54 41.91 44.61 61.05
C LYS A 54 43.04 43.95 61.84
N ARG A 55 43.41 42.73 61.54
CA ARG A 55 44.49 41.98 62.25
C ARG A 55 45.84 42.19 61.62
N LEU A 56 45.89 42.19 60.27
CA LEU A 56 47.16 42.23 59.56
C LEU A 56 47.61 43.64 59.24
N HIS A 57 46.67 44.58 59.05
CA HIS A 57 46.98 45.97 58.65
C HIS A 57 46.16 46.99 59.47
N PRO A 58 46.31 47.02 60.79
CA PRO A 58 45.63 48.00 61.67
C PRO A 58 46.04 49.46 61.39
N GLU A 59 47.18 49.68 60.76
CA GLU A 59 47.72 50.97 60.29
C GLU A 59 46.94 51.58 59.12
N PHE A 60 46.07 50.83 58.43
CA PHE A 60 45.28 51.29 57.28
C PHE A 60 43.77 51.21 57.57
N PRO A 61 43.20 52.09 58.39
CA PRO A 61 41.76 52.06 58.75
C PRO A 61 40.83 52.25 57.54
N GLU A 62 41.31 52.82 56.44
CA GLU A 62 40.57 52.98 55.18
C GLU A 62 40.16 51.66 54.55
N LEU A 63 40.90 50.60 54.80
CA LEU A 63 40.55 49.25 54.34
C LEU A 63 39.21 48.79 54.89
N LEU A 64 38.93 49.06 56.18
CA LEU A 64 37.66 48.71 56.79
C LEU A 64 36.52 49.46 56.09
N TYR A 65 36.66 50.79 55.90
CA TYR A 65 35.61 51.54 55.19
C TYR A 65 35.41 51.07 53.76
N PHE A 66 36.46 50.71 53.07
CA PHE A 66 36.41 50.17 51.74
C PHE A 66 35.63 48.82 51.72
N ARG A 67 35.93 47.86 52.60
CA ARG A 67 35.23 46.58 52.71
C ARG A 67 33.77 46.76 53.09
N LEU A 68 33.45 47.64 54.01
CA LEU A 68 32.07 47.97 54.40
C LEU A 68 31.29 48.58 53.22
N GLY A 69 31.93 49.42 52.42
CA GLY A 69 31.36 49.99 51.20
C GLY A 69 31.04 48.95 50.18
N LEU A 70 31.99 48.01 49.91
CA LEU A 70 31.77 46.86 49.04
C LEU A 70 30.62 46.01 49.52
N THR A 71 30.58 45.67 50.81
CA THR A 71 29.51 44.89 51.39
C THR A 71 28.16 45.62 51.28
N GLY A 72 28.12 46.90 51.49
CA GLY A 72 26.91 47.74 51.35
C GLY A 72 26.36 47.70 49.91
N ILE A 73 27.22 47.83 48.93
CA ILE A 73 26.85 47.72 47.51
C ILE A 73 26.36 46.29 47.18
N ALA A 74 27.05 45.26 47.67
CA ALA A 74 26.64 43.85 47.47
C ALA A 74 25.27 43.55 48.10
N VAL A 75 24.99 44.08 49.30
CA VAL A 75 23.68 44.01 49.94
C VAL A 75 22.61 44.70 49.11
N LEU A 76 22.86 45.90 48.60
CA LEU A 76 21.91 46.58 47.71
C LEU A 76 21.62 45.77 46.44
N VAL A 77 22.65 45.23 45.80
CA VAL A 77 22.49 44.36 44.63
C VAL A 77 21.69 43.10 44.98
N PHE A 78 21.97 42.46 46.12
CA PHE A 78 21.24 41.30 46.62
C PHE A 78 19.75 41.62 46.84
N LEU A 79 19.46 42.70 47.58
CA LEU A 79 18.08 43.14 47.84
C LEU A 79 17.32 43.52 46.56
N ALA A 80 18.00 44.16 45.61
CA ALA A 80 17.42 44.49 44.31
C ALA A 80 16.90 43.28 43.53
N THR A 81 17.44 42.07 43.77
CA THR A 81 16.97 40.85 43.11
C THR A 81 15.57 40.40 43.53
N PHE A 82 15.06 40.91 44.69
CA PHE A 82 13.72 40.60 45.18
C PHE A 82 12.66 41.60 44.67
N ILE A 83 13.08 42.69 44.04
CA ILE A 83 12.20 43.69 43.47
C ILE A 83 12.09 43.45 41.95
N PRO A 84 10.91 43.08 41.42
CA PRO A 84 10.77 42.70 40.00
C PRO A 84 11.23 43.79 39.01
N GLN A 85 11.01 45.07 39.33
CA GLN A 85 11.45 46.17 38.47
C GLN A 85 12.98 46.31 38.40
N LEU A 86 13.69 45.95 39.47
CA LEU A 86 15.15 46.05 39.57
C LEU A 86 15.85 44.78 39.13
N SER A 87 15.21 43.61 39.31
CA SER A 87 15.80 42.32 38.96
C SER A 87 16.14 42.19 37.46
N ARG A 88 15.43 42.91 36.57
CA ARG A 88 15.73 42.97 35.13
C ARG A 88 17.12 43.57 34.83
N PHE A 89 17.64 44.39 35.74
CA PHE A 89 18.99 44.98 35.62
C PHE A 89 20.08 44.17 36.31
N GLY A 90 19.77 42.97 36.81
CA GLY A 90 20.67 42.14 37.58
C GLY A 90 22.02 41.90 36.89
N ALA A 91 22.00 41.59 35.59
CA ALA A 91 23.24 41.39 34.80
C ALA A 91 24.12 42.66 34.77
N LEU A 92 23.53 43.84 34.68
CA LEU A 92 24.26 45.09 34.72
C LEU A 92 24.80 45.36 36.15
N SER A 93 23.99 45.15 37.18
CA SER A 93 24.36 45.36 38.57
C SER A 93 25.54 44.50 39.00
N ILE A 94 25.53 43.20 38.62
CA ILE A 94 26.64 42.30 38.95
C ILE A 94 27.90 42.61 38.15
N LYS A 95 27.82 43.07 36.89
CA LYS A 95 28.97 43.53 36.11
C LYS A 95 29.61 44.77 36.75
N LEU A 96 28.79 45.72 37.22
CA LEU A 96 29.28 46.91 37.92
C LEU A 96 29.92 46.56 39.26
N LEU A 97 29.31 45.63 40.02
CA LEU A 97 29.87 45.14 41.28
C LEU A 97 31.23 44.46 41.05
N ILE A 98 31.34 43.57 40.07
CA ILE A 98 32.62 42.93 39.71
C ILE A 98 33.66 43.96 39.30
N GLY A 99 33.29 44.92 38.46
CA GLY A 99 34.20 46.00 38.05
C GLY A 99 34.69 46.83 39.23
N TYR A 100 33.78 47.24 40.14
CA TYR A 100 34.13 47.98 41.35
C TYR A 100 35.08 47.17 42.25
N VAL A 101 34.79 45.88 42.48
CA VAL A 101 35.62 44.99 43.29
C VAL A 101 37.02 44.89 42.72
N ILE A 102 37.17 44.65 41.41
CA ILE A 102 38.45 44.48 40.74
C ILE A 102 39.28 45.77 40.84
N VAL A 103 38.70 46.91 40.46
CA VAL A 103 39.41 48.17 40.43
C VAL A 103 39.84 48.61 41.83
N ALA A 104 38.93 48.60 42.79
CA ALA A 104 39.22 49.01 44.15
C ALA A 104 40.22 48.10 44.87
N THR A 105 40.06 46.75 44.69
CA THR A 105 41.07 45.80 45.25
C THR A 105 42.42 46.02 44.60
N SER A 106 42.53 46.25 43.29
CA SER A 106 43.78 46.53 42.62
C SER A 106 44.48 47.79 43.17
N PHE A 107 43.70 48.87 43.44
CA PHE A 107 44.22 50.06 44.02
C PHE A 107 44.83 49.83 45.41
N PHE A 108 44.06 49.22 46.31
CA PHE A 108 44.51 48.99 47.71
C PHE A 108 45.66 47.93 47.73
N THR A 109 45.59 46.89 46.93
CA THR A 109 46.71 45.91 46.84
C THR A 109 47.96 46.58 46.32
N GLY A 110 47.87 47.51 45.36
CA GLY A 110 49.05 48.27 44.88
C GLY A 110 49.68 49.17 45.96
N ARG A 111 48.90 49.65 46.92
CA ARG A 111 49.39 50.41 48.04
C ARG A 111 50.14 49.58 49.09
N ILE A 112 49.77 48.28 49.23
CA ILE A 112 50.34 47.34 50.20
C ILE A 112 51.01 46.16 49.41
N ALA A 113 51.65 46.44 48.31
CA ALA A 113 52.17 45.43 47.42
C ALA A 113 53.47 44.73 47.94
N ASP A 114 53.99 45.20 49.06
CA ASP A 114 55.08 44.56 49.81
C ASP A 114 54.61 43.40 50.71
N ASP A 115 53.27 43.27 50.97
CA ASP A 115 52.68 42.09 51.62
C ASP A 115 52.26 41.02 50.62
N PRO A 116 52.93 39.85 50.59
CA PRO A 116 52.57 38.75 49.71
C PRO A 116 51.18 38.18 49.91
N ASN A 117 50.67 38.21 51.16
CA ASN A 117 49.32 37.68 51.47
C ASN A 117 48.25 38.57 50.84
N TYR A 118 48.45 39.91 50.85
CA TYR A 118 47.50 40.85 50.27
C TYR A 118 47.49 40.78 48.73
N VAL A 119 48.62 40.56 48.12
CA VAL A 119 48.74 40.32 46.68
C VAL A 119 48.00 39.03 46.29
N SER A 120 48.05 37.99 47.13
CA SER A 120 47.32 36.74 46.90
C SER A 120 45.80 36.96 46.88
N GLY A 121 45.27 37.93 47.67
CA GLY A 121 43.86 38.35 47.62
C GLY A 121 43.47 38.91 46.26
N LEU A 122 44.32 39.74 45.64
CA LEU A 122 44.09 40.25 44.30
C LEU A 122 44.08 39.14 43.26
N GLN A 123 44.98 38.14 43.38
CA GLN A 123 45.01 36.98 42.47
C GLN A 123 43.66 36.27 42.44
N ILE A 124 43.00 36.06 43.59
CA ILE A 124 41.66 35.46 43.67
C ILE A 124 40.61 36.36 43.02
N VAL A 125 40.67 37.69 43.29
CA VAL A 125 39.69 38.65 42.73
C VAL A 125 39.76 38.70 41.21
N VAL A 126 40.93 38.67 40.62
CA VAL A 126 41.18 38.63 39.17
C VAL A 126 40.56 37.35 38.53
N MET A 127 40.44 36.24 39.29
CA MET A 127 39.85 35.02 38.80
C MET A 127 38.30 35.00 38.91
N ILE A 128 37.65 35.86 39.70
CA ILE A 128 36.21 35.88 39.90
C ILE A 128 35.40 35.96 38.58
N PRO A 129 35.78 36.83 37.61
CA PRO A 129 35.02 36.94 36.36
C PRO A 129 35.05 35.69 35.47
N ILE A 130 35.97 34.75 35.71
CA ILE A 130 36.04 33.47 34.98
C ILE A 130 34.82 32.62 35.34
N ALA A 131 34.41 32.63 36.62
CA ALA A 131 33.24 31.88 37.10
C ALA A 131 31.92 32.49 36.61
N ALA A 132 31.86 33.79 36.36
CA ALA A 132 30.67 34.48 35.85
C ALA A 132 30.60 34.43 34.32
N PRO A 133 29.41 34.31 33.70
CA PRO A 133 29.25 34.36 32.25
C PRO A 133 29.38 35.80 31.72
N VAL A 134 30.59 36.31 31.71
CA VAL A 134 30.96 37.65 31.22
C VAL A 134 31.61 37.53 29.84
N ALA A 135 31.23 38.43 28.93
CA ALA A 135 31.82 38.43 27.58
C ALA A 135 33.32 38.76 27.62
N PHE A 136 34.12 38.03 26.88
CA PHE A 136 35.58 38.16 26.89
C PHE A 136 36.07 39.60 26.71
N ARG A 137 35.42 40.41 25.85
CA ARG A 137 35.79 41.83 25.65
C ARG A 137 35.65 42.68 26.90
N LEU A 138 34.54 42.47 27.64
CA LEU A 138 34.32 43.18 28.89
C LEU A 138 35.33 42.72 29.96
N PHE A 139 35.53 41.39 30.05
CA PHE A 139 36.54 40.81 30.94
C PHE A 139 37.95 41.41 30.68
N LEU A 140 38.39 41.39 29.41
CA LEU A 140 39.68 41.94 29.02
C LEU A 140 39.80 43.46 29.39
N GLY A 141 38.74 44.20 29.20
CA GLY A 141 38.68 45.62 29.62
C GLY A 141 38.84 45.78 31.13
N LEU A 142 38.15 44.97 31.94
CA LEU A 142 38.25 45.01 33.41
C LEU A 142 39.68 44.64 33.88
N GLU A 143 40.29 43.60 33.32
CA GLU A 143 41.63 43.17 33.65
C GLU A 143 42.69 44.27 33.27
N THR A 144 42.48 44.91 32.13
CA THR A 144 43.35 46.00 31.69
C THR A 144 43.27 47.18 32.69
N ILE A 145 42.04 47.56 33.09
CA ILE A 145 41.85 48.63 34.09
C ILE A 145 42.46 48.20 35.42
N SER A 146 42.29 46.95 35.84
CA SER A 146 42.88 46.38 37.06
C SER A 146 44.40 46.54 37.07
N ILE A 147 45.06 46.12 36.01
CA ILE A 147 46.53 46.24 35.87
C ILE A 147 46.99 47.70 35.94
N LEU A 148 46.30 48.58 35.18
CA LEU A 148 46.64 50.01 35.16
C LEU A 148 46.46 50.66 36.56
N THR A 149 45.36 50.33 37.26
CA THR A 149 45.06 50.82 38.60
C THR A 149 46.09 50.31 39.61
N PHE A 150 46.45 49.03 39.53
CA PHE A 150 47.49 48.45 40.38
C PHE A 150 48.84 49.14 40.19
N VAL A 151 49.28 49.27 38.94
CA VAL A 151 50.57 49.93 38.60
C VAL A 151 50.58 51.39 39.05
N ALA A 152 49.48 52.13 38.81
CA ALA A 152 49.36 53.53 39.25
C ALA A 152 49.47 53.64 40.79
N SER A 153 48.77 52.76 41.53
CA SER A 153 48.86 52.70 42.97
C SER A 153 50.24 52.38 43.49
N VAL A 154 50.97 51.45 42.88
CA VAL A 154 52.36 51.15 43.26
C VAL A 154 53.27 52.37 43.02
N LEU A 155 53.13 53.09 41.92
CA LEU A 155 53.93 54.24 41.57
C LEU A 155 53.66 55.44 42.57
N ILE A 156 52.44 55.58 43.02
CA ILE A 156 52.02 56.66 43.99
C ILE A 156 52.56 56.34 45.39
N HIS A 157 52.37 55.11 45.88
CA HIS A 157 52.62 54.78 47.29
C HIS A 157 54.02 54.19 47.52
N LYS A 158 54.69 53.72 46.45
CA LYS A 158 56.07 53.22 46.45
C LYS A 158 56.36 52.14 47.51
N PRO A 159 55.61 51.08 47.63
CA PRO A 159 55.86 49.95 48.54
C PRO A 159 57.24 49.38 48.31
N ASN A 160 57.82 48.72 49.32
CA ASN A 160 59.17 48.13 49.21
C ASN A 160 59.09 46.75 48.47
N LEU A 161 59.23 46.75 47.16
CA LEU A 161 59.21 45.55 46.33
C LEU A 161 60.54 44.82 46.27
N GLY A 162 61.60 45.30 46.98
CA GLY A 162 62.93 44.71 46.94
C GLY A 162 63.10 43.39 47.74
N THR A 163 62.09 42.97 48.48
CA THR A 163 62.14 41.70 49.21
C THR A 163 61.91 40.50 48.30
N PRO A 164 62.60 39.34 48.54
CA PRO A 164 62.36 38.14 47.73
C PRO A 164 60.91 37.68 47.72
N ALA A 165 60.20 37.82 48.84
CA ALA A 165 58.81 37.45 48.97
C ALA A 165 57.85 38.37 48.14
N ALA A 166 58.11 39.69 48.13
CA ALA A 166 57.35 40.60 47.29
C ALA A 166 57.61 40.36 45.80
N ALA A 167 58.85 40.16 45.41
CA ALA A 167 59.18 39.81 44.01
C ALA A 167 58.51 38.50 43.54
N TYR A 168 58.46 37.49 44.38
CA TYR A 168 57.77 36.22 44.09
C TYR A 168 56.27 36.44 43.94
N SER A 169 55.59 37.16 44.81
CA SER A 169 54.16 37.45 44.73
C SER A 169 53.78 38.27 43.49
N MET A 170 54.66 39.24 43.08
CA MET A 170 54.48 39.99 41.81
C MET A 170 54.54 39.09 40.59
N ASN A 171 55.49 38.15 40.53
CA ASN A 171 55.55 37.20 39.45
C ASN A 171 54.31 36.28 39.39
N ASN A 172 53.84 35.80 40.54
CA ASN A 172 52.61 35.01 40.63
C ASN A 172 51.39 35.81 40.20
N LEU A 173 51.30 37.11 40.54
CA LEU A 173 50.23 38.00 40.09
C LEU A 173 50.21 38.12 38.54
N LEU A 174 51.38 38.34 37.94
CA LEU A 174 51.52 38.41 36.48
C LEU A 174 51.03 37.10 35.80
N ILE A 175 51.49 35.96 36.35
CA ILE A 175 51.07 34.65 35.87
C ILE A 175 49.58 34.49 36.02
N SER A 176 48.94 34.94 37.14
CA SER A 176 47.53 34.88 37.38
C SER A 176 46.71 35.67 36.33
N TYR A 177 47.18 36.87 35.94
CA TYR A 177 46.54 37.62 34.85
C TYR A 177 46.62 36.87 33.50
N VAL A 178 47.77 36.28 33.16
CA VAL A 178 47.93 35.53 31.93
C VAL A 178 46.99 34.30 31.90
N ILE A 179 46.92 33.60 33.02
CA ILE A 179 46.02 32.46 33.19
C ILE A 179 44.55 32.90 33.05
N ALA A 180 44.13 33.95 33.77
CA ALA A 180 42.77 34.47 33.76
C ALA A 180 42.32 34.87 32.35
N ILE A 181 43.13 35.63 31.62
CA ILE A 181 42.85 36.04 30.24
C ILE A 181 42.75 34.83 29.30
N SER A 182 43.67 33.87 29.42
CA SER A 182 43.68 32.66 28.57
C SER A 182 42.44 31.78 28.81
N PHE A 183 42.07 31.54 30.07
CA PHE A 183 40.89 30.79 30.43
C PHE A 183 39.59 31.49 30.03
N SER A 184 39.45 32.77 30.23
CA SER A 184 38.31 33.55 29.82
C SER A 184 38.10 33.51 28.31
N PHE A 185 39.19 33.59 27.52
CA PHE A 185 39.10 33.42 26.07
C PHE A 185 38.61 32.04 25.67
N MET A 186 39.10 30.98 26.31
CA MET A 186 38.70 29.61 26.05
C MET A 186 37.23 29.38 26.42
N LEU A 187 36.80 29.85 27.62
CA LEU A 187 35.44 29.74 28.10
C LEU A 187 34.43 30.47 27.20
N ASP A 188 34.75 31.67 26.75
CA ASP A 188 33.93 32.46 25.84
C ASP A 188 33.68 31.69 24.49
N ARG A 189 34.68 30.98 24.01
CA ARG A 189 34.56 30.10 22.83
C ARG A 189 33.65 28.88 23.08
N ILE A 190 33.82 28.21 24.21
CA ILE A 190 33.02 27.05 24.58
C ILE A 190 31.56 27.48 24.75
N ARG A 191 31.31 28.59 25.44
CA ARG A 191 29.96 29.16 25.64
C ARG A 191 29.31 29.53 24.31
N PHE A 192 30.05 30.19 23.40
CA PHE A 192 29.55 30.48 22.04
C PHE A 192 29.25 29.20 21.25
N GLY A 193 30.11 28.19 21.33
CA GLY A 193 29.88 26.89 20.67
C GLY A 193 28.63 26.19 21.19
N SER A 194 28.39 26.22 22.50
CA SER A 194 27.19 25.68 23.13
C SER A 194 25.93 26.44 22.68
N PHE A 195 25.97 27.80 22.73
CA PHE A 195 24.89 28.66 22.25
C PHE A 195 24.51 28.31 20.78
N MET A 196 25.50 28.20 19.89
CA MET A 196 25.24 27.86 18.49
C MET A 196 24.65 26.46 18.28
N LYS A 197 25.03 25.48 19.12
CA LYS A 197 24.40 24.15 19.08
C LYS A 197 22.92 24.23 19.46
N THR A 198 22.61 24.93 20.56
CA THR A 198 21.22 25.13 21.01
C THR A 198 20.40 25.85 19.94
N LYS A 199 20.95 26.91 19.34
CA LYS A 199 20.28 27.67 18.28
C LYS A 199 20.00 26.85 17.03
N LYS A 200 20.97 26.00 16.61
CA LYS A 200 20.77 25.08 15.48
C LYS A 200 19.70 24.03 15.76
N ILE A 201 19.62 23.52 16.99
CA ILE A 201 18.55 22.58 17.39
C ILE A 201 17.20 23.25 17.33
N GLU A 202 17.08 24.47 17.85
CA GLU A 202 15.84 25.27 17.83
C GLU A 202 15.33 25.46 16.39
N LEU A 203 16.21 25.91 15.48
CA LEU A 203 15.87 26.09 14.06
C LEU A 203 15.44 24.80 13.38
N LYS A 204 16.15 23.69 13.65
CA LYS A 204 15.75 22.37 13.12
C LYS A 204 14.40 21.91 13.64
N ASN A 205 14.09 22.15 14.91
CA ASN A 205 12.80 21.77 15.48
C ASN A 205 11.66 22.51 14.78
N ILE A 206 11.81 23.82 14.52
CA ILE A 206 10.82 24.61 13.77
C ILE A 206 10.62 24.04 12.35
N GLU A 207 11.71 23.66 11.66
CA GLU A 207 11.64 23.03 10.35
C GLU A 207 10.91 21.68 10.39
N ILE A 208 11.23 20.83 11.37
CA ILE A 208 10.59 19.52 11.58
C ILE A 208 9.09 19.69 11.86
N GLU A 209 8.70 20.64 12.72
CA GLU A 209 7.29 20.91 13.00
C GLU A 209 6.52 21.34 11.75
N ALA A 210 7.13 22.20 10.92
CA ALA A 210 6.53 22.60 9.64
C ALA A 210 6.37 21.40 8.67
N GLN A 211 7.38 20.51 8.61
CA GLN A 211 7.32 19.30 7.80
C GLN A 211 6.25 18.32 8.28
N ILE A 212 6.16 18.09 9.61
CA ILE A 212 5.12 17.24 10.21
C ILE A 212 3.73 17.77 9.88
N LYS A 213 3.52 19.09 10.02
CA LYS A 213 2.24 19.73 9.66
C LYS A 213 1.90 19.47 8.20
N ARG A 214 2.87 19.65 7.30
CA ARG A 214 2.69 19.43 5.86
C ARG A 214 2.35 17.97 5.53
N ILE A 215 3.06 17.01 6.16
CA ILE A 215 2.78 15.57 6.01
C ILE A 215 1.37 15.25 6.47
N ASN A 216 0.93 15.78 7.61
CA ASN A 216 -0.42 15.55 8.13
C ASN A 216 -1.51 16.12 7.22
N GLU A 217 -1.29 17.31 6.64
CA GLU A 217 -2.20 17.89 5.65
C GLU A 217 -2.34 17.01 4.41
N LEU A 218 -1.21 16.57 3.84
CA LEU A 218 -1.19 15.67 2.68
C LEU A 218 -1.85 14.32 2.98
N LYS A 219 -1.58 13.74 4.16
CA LYS A 219 -2.22 12.49 4.59
C LYS A 219 -3.73 12.65 4.71
N THR A 220 -4.21 13.74 5.31
CA THR A 220 -5.66 13.99 5.43
C THR A 220 -6.32 14.13 4.07
N GLN A 221 -5.67 14.79 3.12
CA GLN A 221 -6.14 14.89 1.74
C GLN A 221 -6.19 13.52 1.08
N GLN A 222 -5.12 12.74 1.18
CA GLN A 222 -5.03 11.38 0.62
C GLN A 222 -6.10 10.45 1.20
N ASP A 223 -6.32 10.48 2.53
CA ASP A 223 -7.35 9.68 3.18
C ASP A 223 -8.76 10.09 2.70
N GLY A 224 -8.96 11.37 2.37
CA GLY A 224 -10.18 11.87 1.74
C GLY A 224 -10.41 11.31 0.34
N ASP A 225 -9.36 11.28 -0.49
CA ASP A 225 -9.41 10.70 -1.85
C ASP A 225 -9.69 9.18 -1.78
N TYR A 226 -9.06 8.48 -0.83
CA TYR A 226 -9.32 7.06 -0.57
C TYR A 226 -10.78 6.82 -0.17
N PHE A 227 -11.32 7.66 0.71
CA PHE A 227 -12.70 7.56 1.15
C PHE A 227 -13.68 7.72 -0.02
N LEU A 228 -13.51 8.74 -0.86
CA LEU A 228 -14.35 8.96 -2.02
C LEU A 228 -14.30 7.78 -2.99
N THR A 229 -13.10 7.26 -3.28
CA THR A 229 -12.93 6.11 -4.16
C THR A 229 -13.57 4.84 -3.59
N SER A 230 -13.41 4.57 -2.29
CA SER A 230 -14.06 3.41 -1.64
C SER A 230 -15.60 3.50 -1.70
N GLN A 231 -16.17 4.71 -1.59
CA GLN A 231 -17.62 4.91 -1.73
C GLN A 231 -18.11 4.66 -3.16
N LEU A 232 -17.29 4.91 -4.18
CA LEU A 232 -17.62 4.59 -5.57
C LEU A 232 -17.52 3.10 -5.86
N LEU A 233 -16.59 2.39 -5.23
CA LEU A 233 -16.39 0.95 -5.39
C LEU A 233 -17.49 0.13 -4.70
N HIS A 234 -17.93 0.55 -3.53
CA HIS A 234 -18.89 -0.21 -2.71
C HIS A 234 -20.14 -0.70 -3.47
N PRO A 235 -20.86 0.13 -4.27
CA PRO A 235 -22.03 -0.31 -5.02
C PRO A 235 -21.71 -1.26 -6.18
N LEU A 236 -20.45 -1.38 -6.58
CA LEU A 236 -20.00 -2.26 -7.67
C LEU A 236 -19.60 -3.64 -7.15
N ALA A 237 -19.22 -3.72 -5.88
CA ALA A 237 -18.75 -4.93 -5.21
C ALA A 237 -19.86 -5.60 -4.38
N LEU A 238 -21.09 -5.66 -4.91
CA LEU A 238 -22.23 -6.21 -4.20
C LEU A 238 -22.60 -7.61 -4.69
N ASN A 239 -23.08 -8.42 -3.76
CA ASN A 239 -23.78 -9.64 -4.06
C ASN A 239 -25.29 -9.32 -4.28
N GLU A 240 -25.69 -9.24 -5.53
CA GLU A 240 -27.09 -9.01 -5.95
C GLU A 240 -27.73 -10.30 -6.52
N ALA A 241 -27.09 -11.44 -6.34
CA ALA A 241 -27.67 -12.72 -6.73
C ALA A 241 -28.88 -13.03 -5.83
N VAL A 242 -30.01 -13.31 -6.45
CA VAL A 242 -31.22 -13.71 -5.71
C VAL A 242 -31.01 -15.11 -5.17
N PRO A 243 -31.09 -15.34 -3.86
CA PRO A 243 -30.93 -16.65 -3.27
C PRO A 243 -31.93 -17.65 -3.87
N SER A 244 -31.41 -18.76 -4.37
CA SER A 244 -32.22 -19.84 -4.98
C SER A 244 -31.55 -21.19 -4.66
N ARG A 245 -31.30 -22.03 -5.67
CA ARG A 245 -30.47 -23.24 -5.58
C ARG A 245 -28.98 -22.91 -5.50
N ILE A 246 -28.63 -21.64 -5.72
CA ILE A 246 -27.26 -21.15 -5.66
C ILE A 246 -27.17 -20.06 -4.59
N ARG A 247 -26.25 -20.21 -3.66
CA ARG A 247 -25.93 -19.21 -2.64
C ARG A 247 -24.52 -18.68 -2.88
N VAL A 248 -24.39 -17.37 -2.88
CA VAL A 248 -23.13 -16.66 -3.08
C VAL A 248 -22.77 -15.90 -1.82
N GLU A 249 -21.53 -15.99 -1.38
CA GLU A 249 -20.99 -15.27 -0.23
C GLU A 249 -19.64 -14.66 -0.62
N PHE A 250 -19.33 -13.47 -0.09
CA PHE A 250 -18.07 -12.76 -0.35
C PHE A 250 -17.31 -12.55 0.95
N LEU A 251 -15.99 -12.64 0.84
CA LEU A 251 -15.06 -12.11 1.81
C LEU A 251 -14.06 -11.25 1.05
N THR A 252 -13.94 -9.98 1.45
CA THR A 252 -12.97 -9.05 0.88
C THR A 252 -12.24 -8.35 2.02
N GLU A 253 -10.92 -8.33 1.98
CA GLU A 253 -10.05 -7.59 2.90
C GLU A 253 -8.97 -6.90 2.08
N GLN A 254 -9.07 -5.58 1.98
CA GLN A 254 -8.08 -4.79 1.27
C GLN A 254 -6.87 -4.50 2.16
N LYS A 255 -5.68 -4.57 1.62
CA LYS A 255 -4.43 -4.37 2.36
C LYS A 255 -4.30 -2.95 2.91
N LYS A 256 -4.72 -1.95 2.15
CA LYS A 256 -4.65 -0.55 2.55
C LYS A 256 -5.85 -0.17 3.40
N LYS A 257 -5.63 -0.07 4.72
CA LYS A 257 -6.61 0.48 5.68
C LYS A 257 -6.31 1.95 5.93
N PHE A 258 -7.36 2.76 6.03
CA PHE A 258 -7.26 4.21 6.27
C PHE A 258 -8.41 4.69 7.15
N GLN A 259 -8.22 5.88 7.73
CA GLN A 259 -9.23 6.56 8.52
C GLN A 259 -9.48 7.96 7.96
N PHE A 260 -10.72 8.25 7.63
CA PHE A 260 -11.14 9.59 7.24
C PHE A 260 -12.24 10.07 8.18
N ARG A 261 -11.95 11.11 8.98
CA ARG A 261 -12.83 11.58 10.07
C ARG A 261 -13.18 10.45 11.04
N GLN A 262 -14.46 10.08 11.12
CA GLN A 262 -14.98 9.00 11.96
C GLN A 262 -15.07 7.64 11.24
N TRP A 263 -14.80 7.61 9.94
CA TRP A 263 -14.95 6.43 9.11
C TRP A 263 -13.64 5.67 9.02
N HIS A 264 -13.70 4.38 9.29
CA HIS A 264 -12.63 3.43 9.02
C HIS A 264 -13.03 2.65 7.78
N SER A 265 -12.16 2.58 6.80
CA SER A 265 -12.41 1.88 5.55
C SER A 265 -11.11 1.32 4.99
N GLU A 266 -11.24 0.56 3.92
CA GLU A 266 -10.12 -0.05 3.22
C GLU A 266 -10.25 0.19 1.72
N ILE A 267 -9.13 0.11 0.98
CA ILE A 267 -9.07 0.34 -0.45
C ILE A 267 -7.97 -0.52 -1.08
N GLY A 268 -8.29 -1.15 -2.21
CA GLY A 268 -7.37 -1.99 -2.97
C GLY A 268 -7.89 -2.29 -4.37
N GLY A 269 -7.23 -3.25 -5.04
CA GLY A 269 -7.52 -3.67 -6.41
C GLY A 269 -8.56 -4.77 -6.54
N ASP A 270 -8.89 -5.44 -5.45
CA ASP A 270 -9.80 -6.59 -5.46
C ASP A 270 -11.26 -6.18 -5.52
N ILE A 271 -12.01 -6.85 -6.40
CA ILE A 271 -13.45 -6.66 -6.53
C ILE A 271 -14.16 -7.98 -6.77
N SER A 272 -15.26 -8.21 -6.04
CA SER A 272 -16.18 -9.33 -6.23
C SER A 272 -17.57 -8.80 -6.53
N SER A 273 -18.24 -9.38 -7.52
CA SER A 273 -19.62 -9.00 -7.89
C SER A 273 -20.41 -10.22 -8.32
N SER A 274 -21.71 -10.27 -7.98
CA SER A 274 -22.60 -11.30 -8.47
C SER A 274 -24.02 -10.77 -8.69
N ASN A 275 -24.73 -11.41 -9.63
CA ASN A 275 -26.09 -11.03 -9.96
C ASN A 275 -26.85 -12.21 -10.59
N SER A 276 -28.19 -12.21 -10.51
CA SER A 276 -29.02 -13.14 -11.24
C SER A 276 -29.36 -12.59 -12.62
N VAL A 277 -29.16 -13.40 -13.65
CA VAL A 277 -29.49 -13.06 -15.05
C VAL A 277 -30.37 -14.13 -15.68
N ILE A 278 -31.15 -13.74 -16.68
CA ILE A 278 -32.00 -14.67 -17.46
C ILE A 278 -31.47 -14.71 -18.89
N LEU A 279 -31.02 -15.89 -19.33
CA LEU A 279 -30.61 -16.13 -20.71
C LEU A 279 -31.47 -17.26 -21.29
N ARG A 280 -32.12 -17.05 -22.44
CA ARG A 280 -32.97 -18.04 -23.11
C ARG A 280 -34.01 -18.69 -22.19
N ASN A 281 -34.66 -17.85 -21.37
CA ASN A 281 -35.66 -18.27 -20.35
C ASN A 281 -35.13 -19.18 -19.23
N LYS A 282 -33.82 -19.32 -19.08
CA LYS A 282 -33.18 -20.00 -17.95
C LYS A 282 -32.53 -19.00 -17.01
N ARG A 283 -32.54 -19.33 -15.73
CA ARG A 283 -31.92 -18.50 -14.69
C ARG A 283 -30.46 -18.91 -14.48
N TYR A 284 -29.61 -17.92 -14.41
CA TYR A 284 -28.19 -18.07 -14.14
C TYR A 284 -27.77 -17.14 -13.02
N VAL A 285 -26.80 -17.56 -12.23
CA VAL A 285 -26.04 -16.67 -11.36
C VAL A 285 -24.75 -16.29 -12.10
N ALA A 286 -24.62 -15.00 -12.42
CA ALA A 286 -23.40 -14.42 -12.94
C ALA A 286 -22.51 -13.96 -11.78
N PHE A 287 -21.22 -14.23 -11.85
CA PHE A 287 -20.25 -13.76 -10.86
C PHE A 287 -18.94 -13.34 -11.52
N MET A 288 -18.23 -12.45 -10.85
CA MET A 288 -16.91 -11.98 -11.21
C MET A 288 -16.08 -11.80 -9.94
N ASN A 289 -14.85 -12.35 -9.94
CA ASN A 289 -13.80 -11.98 -9.00
C ASN A 289 -12.62 -11.46 -9.81
N GLY A 290 -12.17 -10.26 -9.51
CA GLY A 290 -11.09 -9.60 -10.25
C GLY A 290 -10.12 -8.92 -9.32
N ASP A 291 -8.86 -8.91 -9.74
CA ASP A 291 -7.76 -8.23 -9.08
C ASP A 291 -7.06 -7.33 -10.09
N ALA A 292 -7.12 -6.03 -9.83
CA ALA A 292 -6.52 -5.00 -10.66
C ALA A 292 -5.11 -4.67 -10.17
N MET A 293 -4.15 -4.72 -11.09
CA MET A 293 -2.74 -4.42 -10.83
C MET A 293 -2.56 -3.03 -10.20
N GLY A 294 -1.77 -2.97 -9.14
CA GLY A 294 -1.41 -1.72 -8.43
C GLY A 294 -1.93 -1.70 -7.01
N LYS A 295 -1.25 -0.92 -6.14
CA LYS A 295 -1.60 -0.85 -4.72
C LYS A 295 -2.48 0.35 -4.42
N SER A 296 -3.38 0.20 -3.45
CA SER A 296 -4.23 1.28 -2.93
C SER A 296 -5.06 1.95 -4.05
N ILE A 297 -4.88 3.26 -4.30
CA ILE A 297 -5.67 4.03 -5.27
C ILE A 297 -5.49 3.57 -6.72
N GLN A 298 -4.32 3.04 -7.08
CA GLN A 298 -4.08 2.53 -8.43
C GLN A 298 -4.91 1.28 -8.71
N GLY A 299 -4.82 0.28 -7.84
CA GLY A 299 -5.64 -0.94 -7.93
C GLY A 299 -7.13 -0.59 -7.89
N ALA A 300 -7.53 0.27 -6.93
CA ALA A 300 -8.91 0.74 -6.82
C ALA A 300 -9.44 1.41 -8.10
N GLY A 301 -8.60 2.15 -8.82
CA GLY A 301 -8.95 2.72 -10.13
C GLY A 301 -9.27 1.63 -11.16
N GLY A 302 -8.46 0.58 -11.23
CA GLY A 302 -8.70 -0.57 -12.10
C GLY A 302 -9.96 -1.35 -11.71
N ALA A 303 -10.14 -1.61 -10.41
CA ALA A 303 -11.34 -2.26 -9.88
C ALA A 303 -12.62 -1.46 -10.15
N LEU A 304 -12.55 -0.12 -10.06
CA LEU A 304 -13.66 0.78 -10.38
C LEU A 304 -14.08 0.65 -11.86
N VAL A 305 -13.12 0.66 -12.77
CA VAL A 305 -13.39 0.49 -14.21
C VAL A 305 -13.97 -0.89 -14.47
N LEU A 306 -13.32 -1.96 -13.95
CA LEU A 306 -13.76 -3.35 -14.11
C LEU A 306 -15.20 -3.53 -13.62
N GLY A 307 -15.48 -3.11 -12.39
CA GLY A 307 -16.80 -3.21 -11.77
C GLY A 307 -17.87 -2.41 -12.51
N THR A 308 -17.54 -1.19 -12.99
CA THR A 308 -18.47 -0.34 -13.74
C THR A 308 -18.87 -0.98 -15.07
N VAL A 309 -17.89 -1.48 -15.85
CA VAL A 309 -18.16 -2.14 -17.12
C VAL A 309 -18.95 -3.42 -16.92
N PHE A 310 -18.56 -4.26 -15.95
CA PHE A 310 -19.27 -5.49 -15.63
C PHE A 310 -20.72 -5.23 -15.19
N LYS A 311 -20.95 -4.27 -14.29
CA LYS A 311 -22.29 -3.89 -13.84
C LYS A 311 -23.15 -3.31 -14.98
N SER A 312 -22.55 -2.51 -15.85
CA SER A 312 -23.22 -2.00 -17.06
C SER A 312 -23.66 -3.13 -17.99
N PHE A 313 -22.77 -4.13 -18.18
CA PHE A 313 -23.06 -5.31 -18.99
C PHE A 313 -24.21 -6.15 -18.40
N LEU A 314 -24.19 -6.38 -17.08
CA LEU A 314 -25.28 -7.05 -16.37
C LEU A 314 -26.62 -6.31 -16.50
N HIS A 315 -26.60 -4.99 -16.30
CA HIS A 315 -27.81 -4.16 -16.42
C HIS A 315 -28.40 -4.21 -17.83
N ARG A 316 -27.56 -4.18 -18.86
CA ARG A 316 -27.97 -4.32 -20.26
C ARG A 316 -28.62 -5.71 -20.50
N THR A 317 -28.00 -6.79 -19.99
CA THR A 317 -28.55 -8.15 -20.08
C THR A 317 -29.93 -8.24 -19.43
N GLN A 318 -30.16 -7.53 -18.32
CA GLN A 318 -31.45 -7.56 -17.62
C GLN A 318 -32.57 -6.77 -18.32
N ASN A 319 -32.23 -5.70 -19.04
CA ASN A 319 -33.18 -4.74 -19.58
C ASN A 319 -33.36 -4.80 -21.11
N ASP A 320 -32.41 -5.37 -21.84
CA ASP A 320 -32.50 -5.53 -23.29
C ASP A 320 -32.95 -6.96 -23.64
N GLU A 321 -34.09 -7.07 -24.34
CA GLU A 321 -34.62 -8.37 -24.77
C GLU A 321 -33.66 -9.12 -25.67
N MET A 322 -32.95 -8.44 -26.58
CA MET A 322 -32.00 -9.09 -27.49
C MET A 322 -30.84 -9.74 -26.75
N SER A 323 -30.35 -9.10 -25.68
CA SER A 323 -29.28 -9.62 -24.82
C SER A 323 -29.66 -10.89 -24.05
N ARG A 324 -30.96 -11.15 -23.90
CA ARG A 324 -31.49 -12.36 -23.25
C ARG A 324 -31.54 -13.60 -24.16
N PHE A 325 -31.44 -13.42 -25.47
CA PHE A 325 -31.53 -14.54 -26.41
C PHE A 325 -30.18 -15.19 -26.75
N VAL A 326 -29.09 -14.71 -26.19
CA VAL A 326 -27.74 -15.30 -26.37
C VAL A 326 -27.53 -16.54 -25.50
N PHE A 327 -26.65 -17.44 -25.93
CA PHE A 327 -26.22 -18.56 -25.12
C PHE A 327 -25.15 -18.13 -24.08
N PRO A 328 -24.98 -18.88 -22.97
CA PRO A 328 -23.99 -18.56 -21.92
C PRO A 328 -22.58 -18.36 -22.45
N GLU A 329 -22.17 -19.17 -23.43
CA GLU A 329 -20.84 -19.08 -24.03
C GLU A 329 -20.65 -17.77 -24.78
N GLN A 330 -21.65 -17.32 -25.54
CA GLN A 330 -21.65 -16.04 -26.26
C GLN A 330 -21.69 -14.87 -25.28
N TRP A 331 -22.53 -14.95 -24.23
CA TRP A 331 -22.61 -13.94 -23.18
C TRP A 331 -21.26 -13.73 -22.49
N LEU A 332 -20.54 -14.80 -22.14
CA LEU A 332 -19.23 -14.73 -21.52
C LEU A 332 -18.18 -14.14 -22.47
N ARG A 333 -18.22 -14.52 -23.76
CA ARG A 333 -17.33 -13.94 -24.76
C ARG A 333 -17.55 -12.44 -24.87
N ASP A 334 -18.80 -12.01 -25.03
CA ASP A 334 -19.15 -10.60 -25.23
C ASP A 334 -18.81 -9.76 -23.98
N CYS A 335 -19.02 -10.31 -22.78
CA CYS A 335 -18.61 -9.72 -21.52
C CYS A 335 -17.07 -9.56 -21.44
N TYR A 336 -16.34 -10.62 -21.75
CA TYR A 336 -14.88 -10.59 -21.77
C TYR A 336 -14.33 -9.58 -22.78
N GLU A 337 -14.84 -9.58 -24.01
CA GLU A 337 -14.41 -8.67 -25.07
C GLU A 337 -14.64 -7.21 -24.69
N GLU A 338 -15.79 -6.89 -24.06
CA GLU A 338 -16.09 -5.53 -23.60
C GLU A 338 -15.14 -5.09 -22.47
N LEU A 339 -14.92 -5.93 -21.46
CA LEU A 339 -13.98 -5.67 -20.38
C LEU A 339 -12.55 -5.53 -20.92
N HIS A 340 -12.14 -6.45 -21.77
CA HIS A 340 -10.80 -6.46 -22.36
C HIS A 340 -10.53 -5.22 -23.20
N HIS A 341 -11.50 -4.83 -24.04
CA HIS A 341 -11.40 -3.63 -24.91
C HIS A 341 -11.21 -2.36 -24.10
N VAL A 342 -11.93 -2.21 -22.98
CA VAL A 342 -11.75 -1.07 -22.08
C VAL A 342 -10.38 -1.10 -21.43
N MET A 343 -9.92 -2.27 -20.95
CA MET A 343 -8.62 -2.39 -20.29
C MET A 343 -7.44 -2.17 -21.24
N ILE A 344 -7.53 -2.55 -22.51
CA ILE A 344 -6.50 -2.27 -23.54
C ILE A 344 -6.26 -0.77 -23.72
N SER A 345 -7.28 0.07 -23.53
CA SER A 345 -7.15 1.54 -23.68
C SER A 345 -6.15 2.16 -22.71
N PHE A 346 -5.72 1.43 -21.67
CA PHE A 346 -4.68 1.85 -20.73
C PHE A 346 -3.24 1.51 -21.18
N ASP A 347 -3.04 1.05 -22.42
CA ASP A 347 -1.73 0.75 -23.01
C ASP A 347 -0.84 -0.17 -22.13
N GLY A 348 -1.42 -1.18 -21.50
CA GLY A 348 -0.71 -2.11 -20.60
C GLY A 348 -0.33 -1.54 -19.24
N ARG A 349 -0.74 -0.30 -18.92
CA ARG A 349 -0.49 0.32 -17.60
C ARG A 349 -1.45 -0.16 -16.52
N MET A 350 -2.54 -0.79 -16.92
CA MET A 350 -3.53 -1.40 -16.04
C MET A 350 -3.88 -2.77 -16.60
N LEU A 351 -3.45 -3.81 -15.89
CA LEU A 351 -3.79 -5.19 -16.18
C LEU A 351 -4.69 -5.71 -15.06
N VAL A 352 -5.65 -6.55 -15.41
CA VAL A 352 -6.56 -7.14 -14.43
C VAL A 352 -6.58 -8.64 -14.62
N SER A 353 -6.34 -9.39 -13.55
CA SER A 353 -6.67 -10.80 -13.52
C SER A 353 -8.13 -10.97 -13.07
N ALA A 354 -8.88 -11.83 -13.75
CA ALA A 354 -10.28 -12.03 -13.39
C ALA A 354 -10.81 -13.43 -13.76
N VAL A 355 -11.70 -13.93 -12.92
CA VAL A 355 -12.60 -15.02 -13.23
C VAL A 355 -14.00 -14.46 -13.43
N ILE A 356 -14.63 -14.79 -14.56
CA ILE A 356 -16.01 -14.43 -14.88
C ILE A 356 -16.77 -15.71 -15.14
N GLY A 357 -17.90 -15.91 -14.50
CA GLY A 357 -18.67 -17.14 -14.63
C GLY A 357 -20.19 -16.97 -14.62
N LEU A 358 -20.85 -17.98 -15.17
CA LEU A 358 -22.29 -18.17 -15.15
C LEU A 358 -22.58 -19.58 -14.64
N ILE A 359 -23.50 -19.73 -13.70
CA ILE A 359 -23.97 -21.03 -13.24
C ILE A 359 -25.46 -21.15 -13.56
N ASP A 360 -25.80 -22.18 -14.35
CA ASP A 360 -27.20 -22.56 -14.63
C ASP A 360 -27.83 -23.11 -13.36
N GLU A 361 -28.89 -22.48 -12.87
CA GLU A 361 -29.57 -22.86 -11.62
C GLU A 361 -30.19 -24.26 -11.69
N ASP A 362 -30.64 -24.70 -12.86
CA ASP A 362 -31.33 -25.98 -13.04
C ASP A 362 -30.36 -27.14 -13.24
N SER A 363 -29.38 -26.97 -14.12
CA SER A 363 -28.44 -28.05 -14.49
C SER A 363 -27.19 -28.13 -13.61
N GLY A 364 -26.88 -27.06 -12.85
CA GLY A 364 -25.62 -26.95 -12.13
C GLY A 364 -24.40 -26.80 -13.04
N LEU A 365 -24.60 -26.49 -14.33
CA LEU A 365 -23.47 -26.30 -15.24
C LEU A 365 -22.85 -24.92 -15.05
N LEU A 366 -21.60 -24.89 -14.60
CA LEU A 366 -20.76 -23.71 -14.53
C LEU A 366 -20.12 -23.49 -15.90
N TYR A 367 -20.25 -22.30 -16.44
CA TYR A 367 -19.51 -21.76 -17.57
C TYR A 367 -18.60 -20.66 -17.05
N TYR A 368 -17.33 -20.64 -17.42
CA TYR A 368 -16.42 -19.62 -16.93
C TYR A 368 -15.26 -19.34 -17.86
N ILE A 369 -14.65 -18.19 -17.64
CA ILE A 369 -13.43 -17.72 -18.26
C ILE A 369 -12.48 -17.35 -17.14
N ASN A 370 -11.23 -17.81 -17.21
CA ASN A 370 -10.16 -17.41 -16.33
C ASN A 370 -9.13 -16.58 -17.11
N ALA A 371 -9.07 -15.29 -16.81
CA ALA A 371 -8.16 -14.33 -17.42
C ALA A 371 -6.92 -14.11 -16.54
N GLY A 372 -6.08 -15.13 -16.37
CA GLY A 372 -4.84 -15.07 -15.58
C GLY A 372 -5.06 -14.91 -14.07
N HIS A 373 -6.19 -15.41 -13.58
CA HIS A 373 -6.57 -15.39 -12.17
C HIS A 373 -6.25 -16.72 -11.50
N PRO A 374 -6.05 -16.79 -10.18
CA PRO A 374 -5.85 -18.04 -9.47
C PRO A 374 -6.97 -19.04 -9.73
N TRP A 375 -6.62 -20.31 -9.82
CA TRP A 375 -7.55 -21.37 -10.20
C TRP A 375 -8.74 -21.50 -9.27
N ILE A 376 -9.91 -21.77 -9.83
CA ILE A 376 -11.12 -22.04 -9.05
C ILE A 376 -10.93 -23.37 -8.31
N VAL A 377 -11.33 -23.39 -7.04
CA VAL A 377 -11.31 -24.59 -6.19
C VAL A 377 -12.73 -25.08 -5.99
N ILE A 378 -12.90 -26.40 -6.00
CA ILE A 378 -14.14 -27.07 -5.60
C ILE A 378 -13.93 -27.84 -4.30
N LEU A 379 -14.87 -27.73 -3.38
CA LEU A 379 -15.00 -28.60 -2.22
C LEU A 379 -16.18 -29.54 -2.47
N ARG A 380 -15.88 -30.84 -2.62
CA ARG A 380 -16.86 -31.91 -2.88
C ARG A 380 -16.64 -33.05 -1.88
N GLY A 381 -17.66 -33.39 -1.12
CA GLY A 381 -17.58 -34.48 -0.14
C GLY A 381 -16.50 -34.30 0.94
N GLY A 382 -16.08 -33.05 1.22
CA GLY A 382 -15.03 -32.72 2.19
C GLY A 382 -13.61 -32.65 1.61
N GLU A 383 -13.41 -32.96 0.34
CA GLU A 383 -12.13 -32.88 -0.36
C GLU A 383 -12.10 -31.66 -1.29
N ALA A 384 -10.99 -30.90 -1.26
CA ALA A 384 -10.78 -29.73 -2.08
C ALA A 384 -9.84 -30.05 -3.26
N SER A 385 -10.20 -29.58 -4.46
CA SER A 385 -9.38 -29.73 -5.66
C SER A 385 -9.55 -28.55 -6.60
N PHE A 386 -8.59 -28.32 -7.47
CA PHE A 386 -8.74 -27.36 -8.57
C PHE A 386 -9.64 -27.95 -9.66
N ILE A 387 -10.49 -27.10 -10.25
CA ILE A 387 -11.32 -27.51 -11.41
C ILE A 387 -10.61 -27.27 -12.74
N GLU A 388 -9.43 -26.63 -12.71
CA GLU A 388 -8.64 -26.29 -13.87
C GLU A 388 -7.43 -27.19 -13.98
N GLU A 389 -7.07 -27.56 -15.22
CA GLU A 389 -5.91 -28.39 -15.52
C GLU A 389 -4.81 -27.62 -16.28
N GLU A 390 -5.17 -26.45 -16.85
CA GLU A 390 -4.28 -25.62 -17.65
C GLU A 390 -4.28 -24.20 -17.16
N MET A 391 -3.10 -23.61 -16.99
CA MET A 391 -2.94 -22.20 -16.65
C MET A 391 -3.19 -21.33 -17.87
N THR A 392 -4.11 -20.36 -17.74
CA THR A 392 -4.32 -19.31 -18.73
C THR A 392 -3.60 -18.05 -18.24
N LEU A 393 -2.56 -17.61 -18.94
CA LEU A 393 -1.75 -16.46 -18.51
C LEU A 393 -2.28 -15.11 -18.97
N ARG A 394 -3.38 -15.07 -19.71
CA ARG A 394 -3.89 -13.86 -20.34
C ARG A 394 -4.72 -13.02 -19.38
N LYS A 395 -4.14 -11.94 -18.89
CA LYS A 395 -4.87 -10.92 -18.12
C LYS A 395 -5.64 -9.96 -19.04
N LEU A 396 -6.74 -9.40 -18.55
CA LEU A 396 -7.46 -8.33 -19.24
C LEU A 396 -6.53 -7.12 -19.42
N GLY A 397 -6.57 -6.49 -20.60
CA GLY A 397 -5.71 -5.37 -20.95
C GLY A 397 -4.35 -5.75 -21.55
N MET A 398 -4.01 -7.04 -21.65
CA MET A 398 -2.83 -7.47 -22.40
C MET A 398 -3.09 -7.38 -23.90
N PRO A 399 -2.12 -6.91 -24.73
CA PRO A 399 -2.26 -6.92 -26.17
C PRO A 399 -2.58 -8.31 -26.70
N GLU A 400 -3.38 -8.37 -27.77
CA GLU A 400 -3.76 -9.64 -28.39
C GLU A 400 -2.52 -10.39 -28.89
N ASN A 401 -2.29 -11.57 -28.30
CA ASN A 401 -1.49 -12.63 -28.89
C ASN A 401 -2.45 -13.69 -29.42
N GLU A 402 -1.99 -14.57 -30.32
CA GLU A 402 -2.78 -15.60 -31.02
C GLU A 402 -3.37 -16.69 -30.07
N GLU A 403 -3.53 -16.42 -28.76
CA GLU A 403 -4.14 -17.37 -27.83
C GLU A 403 -5.62 -17.55 -28.11
N LEU A 404 -6.04 -18.81 -28.14
CA LEU A 404 -7.41 -19.19 -28.44
C LEU A 404 -8.32 -18.90 -27.23
N PHE A 405 -9.21 -17.94 -27.37
CA PHE A 405 -10.27 -17.70 -26.39
C PHE A 405 -11.10 -18.98 -26.18
N ARG A 406 -11.28 -19.40 -24.94
CA ARG A 406 -12.01 -20.62 -24.58
C ARG A 406 -12.91 -20.38 -23.37
N VAL A 407 -14.19 -20.74 -23.51
CA VAL A 407 -15.13 -20.87 -22.39
C VAL A 407 -14.99 -22.27 -21.81
N LYS A 408 -14.59 -22.36 -20.56
CA LYS A 408 -14.49 -23.61 -19.80
C LYS A 408 -15.86 -23.95 -19.18
N THR A 409 -16.12 -25.25 -18.98
CA THR A 409 -17.36 -25.70 -18.32
C THR A 409 -17.03 -26.76 -17.28
N TYR A 410 -17.79 -26.73 -16.16
CA TYR A 410 -17.69 -27.69 -15.09
C TYR A 410 -19.08 -28.00 -14.54
N ARG A 411 -19.39 -29.30 -14.29
CA ARG A 411 -20.69 -29.69 -13.73
C ARG A 411 -20.64 -29.78 -12.23
N LEU A 412 -21.45 -28.96 -11.57
CA LEU A 412 -21.65 -28.99 -10.13
C LEU A 412 -22.69 -30.05 -9.77
N LEU A 413 -22.47 -30.73 -8.67
CA LEU A 413 -23.39 -31.67 -8.03
C LEU A 413 -23.99 -31.03 -6.77
N GLN A 414 -25.08 -31.60 -6.27
CA GLN A 414 -25.70 -31.13 -5.04
C GLN A 414 -24.72 -31.15 -3.86
N GLY A 415 -24.60 -30.03 -3.18
CA GLY A 415 -23.71 -29.85 -2.03
C GLY A 415 -22.30 -29.40 -2.38
N ASP A 416 -21.98 -29.27 -3.67
CA ASP A 416 -20.70 -28.71 -4.08
C ASP A 416 -20.56 -27.24 -3.67
N VAL A 417 -19.34 -26.88 -3.29
CA VAL A 417 -18.97 -25.48 -3.00
C VAL A 417 -17.76 -25.12 -3.84
N ILE A 418 -17.86 -24.03 -4.61
CA ILE A 418 -16.71 -23.51 -5.37
C ILE A 418 -16.20 -22.21 -4.75
N PHE A 419 -14.89 -22.00 -4.89
CA PHE A 419 -14.19 -20.82 -4.43
C PHE A 419 -13.41 -20.19 -5.57
N ALA A 420 -13.68 -18.93 -5.86
CA ALA A 420 -12.83 -18.06 -6.67
C ALA A 420 -12.19 -16.99 -5.76
N GLY A 421 -10.94 -16.64 -5.99
CA GLY A 421 -10.28 -15.66 -5.14
C GLY A 421 -9.00 -15.12 -5.75
N SER A 422 -8.61 -13.92 -5.32
CA SER A 422 -7.37 -13.26 -5.73
C SER A 422 -6.12 -13.99 -5.22
N ASP A 423 -4.94 -13.56 -5.67
CA ASP A 423 -3.65 -14.14 -5.28
C ASP A 423 -3.28 -13.88 -3.81
N GLY A 424 -3.93 -12.93 -3.13
CA GLY A 424 -3.77 -12.73 -1.68
C GLY A 424 -4.05 -13.98 -0.84
N ARG A 425 -4.79 -14.98 -1.39
CA ARG A 425 -4.98 -16.28 -0.75
C ARG A 425 -3.71 -17.14 -0.72
N ASP A 426 -2.77 -16.88 -1.62
CA ASP A 426 -1.51 -17.61 -1.82
C ASP A 426 -0.30 -16.76 -1.39
N ASP A 427 -0.40 -15.41 -1.46
CA ASP A 427 0.66 -14.43 -1.14
C ASP A 427 0.80 -14.17 0.37
N ILE A 428 1.25 -15.20 1.10
CA ILE A 428 1.42 -15.18 2.54
C ILE A 428 2.90 -15.11 2.90
N SER A 429 3.29 -14.11 3.69
CA SER A 429 4.64 -13.98 4.25
C SER A 429 4.80 -14.90 5.46
N MET A 430 5.59 -15.97 5.31
CA MET A 430 5.86 -16.98 6.32
C MET A 430 6.96 -16.58 7.33
N GLY A 431 7.48 -15.36 7.22
CA GLY A 431 8.58 -14.84 8.03
C GLY A 431 9.69 -14.22 7.20
N ARG A 432 10.90 -14.12 7.77
CA ARG A 432 12.08 -13.60 7.07
C ARG A 432 13.19 -14.64 7.05
N ASP A 433 13.95 -14.66 5.95
CA ASP A 433 15.14 -15.46 5.82
C ASP A 433 16.32 -14.88 6.63
N GLU A 434 17.46 -15.60 6.65
CA GLU A 434 18.68 -15.17 7.35
C GLU A 434 19.26 -13.83 6.80
N MET A 435 18.88 -13.42 5.59
CA MET A 435 19.28 -12.16 4.96
C MET A 435 18.25 -11.03 5.19
N GLY A 436 17.13 -11.32 5.87
CA GLY A 436 16.07 -10.35 6.18
C GLY A 436 15.01 -10.18 5.09
N ASN A 437 15.04 -10.99 4.01
CA ASN A 437 14.01 -10.97 2.95
C ASN A 437 12.76 -11.72 3.42
N SER A 438 11.58 -11.25 2.97
CA SER A 438 10.31 -11.93 3.25
C SER A 438 10.26 -13.27 2.52
N MET A 439 9.97 -14.35 3.24
CA MET A 439 9.70 -15.67 2.66
C MET A 439 8.22 -15.76 2.33
N ILE A 440 7.89 -15.76 1.04
CA ILE A 440 6.52 -15.94 0.56
C ILE A 440 6.20 -17.43 0.47
N ASN A 441 4.94 -17.79 0.74
CA ASN A 441 4.44 -19.16 0.57
C ASN A 441 4.69 -19.65 -0.86
N SER A 442 5.26 -20.86 -0.97
CA SER A 442 5.49 -21.54 -2.25
C SER A 442 4.68 -22.86 -2.39
N ASP A 443 3.80 -23.12 -1.44
CA ASP A 443 2.97 -24.32 -1.41
C ASP A 443 1.63 -24.03 -2.09
N GLU A 444 1.52 -24.40 -3.35
CA GLU A 444 0.31 -24.24 -4.17
C GLU A 444 -0.92 -24.98 -3.60
N THR A 445 -0.72 -25.96 -2.71
CA THR A 445 -1.80 -26.74 -2.10
C THR A 445 -2.24 -26.21 -0.74
N LEU A 446 -1.62 -25.13 -0.25
CA LEU A 446 -1.95 -24.55 1.07
C LEU A 446 -3.42 -24.14 1.13
N PHE A 447 -3.92 -23.49 0.09
CA PHE A 447 -5.30 -23.01 0.03
C PHE A 447 -6.31 -24.18 0.01
N LEU A 448 -6.01 -25.27 -0.70
CA LEU A 448 -6.85 -26.48 -0.70
C LEU A 448 -7.01 -27.05 0.72
N ARG A 449 -5.89 -27.29 1.40
CA ARG A 449 -5.91 -27.79 2.79
C ARG A 449 -6.60 -26.84 3.77
N THR A 450 -6.54 -25.54 3.51
CA THR A 450 -7.21 -24.54 4.33
C THR A 450 -8.72 -24.63 4.15
N ILE A 451 -9.22 -24.80 2.91
CA ILE A 451 -10.64 -25.00 2.61
C ILE A 451 -11.15 -26.28 3.28
N GLU A 452 -10.41 -27.40 3.17
CA GLU A 452 -10.79 -28.68 3.80
C GLU A 452 -10.93 -28.55 5.32
N LYS A 453 -9.91 -27.98 5.98
CA LYS A 453 -9.88 -27.81 7.45
C LYS A 453 -10.96 -26.88 7.97
N SER A 454 -11.32 -25.87 7.19
CA SER A 454 -12.36 -24.88 7.53
C SER A 454 -13.76 -25.36 7.15
N ASN A 455 -13.89 -26.53 6.51
CA ASN A 455 -15.14 -26.99 5.87
C ASN A 455 -15.77 -25.90 4.97
N GLY A 456 -14.92 -25.10 4.34
CA GLY A 456 -15.30 -24.03 3.40
C GLY A 456 -15.90 -22.77 4.04
N ASP A 457 -15.80 -22.56 5.34
CA ASP A 457 -16.22 -21.32 5.98
C ASP A 457 -15.23 -20.20 5.68
N LEU A 458 -15.70 -19.08 5.11
CA LEU A 458 -14.85 -17.97 4.67
C LEU A 458 -14.09 -17.28 5.81
N HIS A 459 -14.73 -17.12 6.97
CA HIS A 459 -14.10 -16.47 8.12
C HIS A 459 -13.04 -17.35 8.74
N GLU A 460 -13.28 -18.65 8.77
CA GLU A 460 -12.34 -19.65 9.25
C GLU A 460 -11.16 -19.81 8.28
N ILE A 461 -11.41 -19.79 6.95
CA ILE A 461 -10.35 -19.75 5.92
C ILE A 461 -9.43 -18.56 6.19
N ARG A 462 -9.99 -17.36 6.29
CA ARG A 462 -9.23 -16.13 6.58
C ARG A 462 -8.39 -16.27 7.85
N ARG A 463 -8.99 -16.75 8.94
CA ARG A 463 -8.30 -16.94 10.21
C ARG A 463 -7.10 -17.87 10.06
N GLN A 464 -7.28 -19.01 9.38
CA GLN A 464 -6.21 -19.99 9.17
C GLN A 464 -5.09 -19.47 8.27
N LEU A 465 -5.41 -18.68 7.24
CA LEU A 465 -4.40 -18.01 6.40
C LEU A 465 -3.58 -17.03 7.23
N GLN A 466 -4.21 -16.21 8.06
CA GLN A 466 -3.54 -15.26 8.97
C GLN A 466 -2.71 -15.94 10.06
N GLU A 467 -3.08 -17.14 10.50
CA GLU A 467 -2.26 -17.93 11.44
C GLU A 467 -0.99 -18.49 10.79
N ARG A 468 -0.97 -18.64 9.46
CA ARG A 468 0.21 -19.08 8.71
C ARG A 468 1.23 -17.97 8.50
N GLY A 469 0.76 -16.74 8.37
CA GLY A 469 1.62 -15.57 8.16
C GLY A 469 0.84 -14.33 7.78
N ASP A 470 1.58 -13.27 7.46
CA ASP A 470 0.98 -12.00 7.04
C ASP A 470 0.55 -12.09 5.57
N ILE A 471 -0.73 -11.86 5.28
CA ILE A 471 -1.23 -11.71 3.91
C ILE A 471 -0.62 -10.43 3.33
N THR A 472 0.13 -10.54 2.25
CA THR A 472 0.95 -9.45 1.71
C THR A 472 0.24 -8.58 0.68
N ASP A 473 -0.88 -9.07 0.12
CA ASP A 473 -1.70 -8.32 -0.84
C ASP A 473 -3.17 -8.25 -0.45
N ASP A 474 -4.01 -7.66 -1.30
CA ASP A 474 -5.45 -7.64 -1.14
C ASP A 474 -5.99 -9.09 -1.20
N LEU A 475 -7.01 -9.41 -0.41
CA LEU A 475 -7.63 -10.73 -0.37
C LEU A 475 -9.11 -10.61 -0.71
N SER A 476 -9.53 -11.27 -1.78
CA SER A 476 -10.95 -11.45 -2.07
C SER A 476 -11.27 -12.92 -2.34
N LEU A 477 -12.38 -13.38 -1.78
CA LEU A 477 -12.90 -14.73 -1.96
C LEU A 477 -14.39 -14.67 -2.27
N ILE A 478 -14.81 -15.41 -3.29
CA ILE A 478 -16.21 -15.73 -3.58
C ILE A 478 -16.42 -17.19 -3.23
N ARG A 479 -17.40 -17.47 -2.39
CA ARG A 479 -17.89 -18.81 -2.08
C ARG A 479 -19.25 -19.00 -2.72
N ILE A 480 -19.42 -20.03 -3.54
CA ILE A 480 -20.69 -20.35 -4.20
C ILE A 480 -21.08 -21.79 -3.88
N THR A 481 -22.23 -21.97 -3.28
CA THR A 481 -22.80 -23.28 -2.92
C THR A 481 -23.91 -23.62 -3.89
N TYR A 482 -23.90 -24.84 -4.43
CA TYR A 482 -24.94 -25.38 -5.28
C TYR A 482 -25.80 -26.40 -4.52
N ASP A 483 -27.06 -26.07 -4.26
CA ASP A 483 -28.03 -26.92 -3.54
C ASP A 483 -29.06 -27.57 -4.49
N GLY A 484 -28.90 -27.43 -5.80
CA GLY A 484 -29.78 -28.05 -6.80
C GLY A 484 -29.54 -29.55 -6.95
N THR A 485 -30.59 -30.28 -7.32
CA THR A 485 -30.47 -31.74 -7.58
C THR A 485 -29.61 -32.07 -8.81
N GLY A 486 -29.34 -31.03 -9.67
CA GLY A 486 -28.62 -31.21 -10.92
C GLY A 486 -29.32 -32.21 -11.87
N HIS A 487 -28.82 -32.26 -13.09
CA HIS A 487 -29.13 -33.37 -13.97
C HIS A 487 -27.95 -34.35 -13.94
N GLU A 488 -28.16 -35.59 -13.54
CA GLU A 488 -27.12 -36.61 -13.68
C GLU A 488 -26.68 -36.70 -15.16
N PRO A 489 -25.36 -36.82 -15.40
CA PRO A 489 -24.89 -37.07 -16.77
C PRO A 489 -25.61 -38.29 -17.31
N ILE A 490 -26.20 -38.16 -18.50
CA ILE A 490 -26.85 -39.30 -19.13
C ILE A 490 -25.76 -40.32 -19.48
N THR A 491 -25.67 -41.37 -18.69
CA THR A 491 -24.86 -42.52 -19.06
C THR A 491 -25.42 -43.09 -20.37
N LYS A 492 -24.55 -43.19 -21.40
CA LYS A 492 -24.89 -43.74 -22.72
C LYS A 492 -25.77 -44.96 -22.55
N SER A 493 -27.00 -44.85 -23.03
CA SER A 493 -28.15 -45.62 -22.61
C SER A 493 -27.95 -47.17 -22.72
N ASP A 494 -28.42 -47.83 -21.67
CA ASP A 494 -28.75 -49.25 -21.67
C ASP A 494 -30.12 -49.55 -22.34
N LEU A 495 -30.45 -48.84 -23.41
CA LEU A 495 -31.60 -49.23 -24.21
C LEU A 495 -31.26 -50.50 -25.01
N SER A 496 -31.35 -51.64 -24.35
CA SER A 496 -31.06 -52.96 -24.90
C SER A 496 -31.78 -53.25 -26.24
N VAL A 497 -32.96 -52.61 -26.39
CA VAL A 497 -33.73 -52.65 -27.64
C VAL A 497 -32.95 -52.02 -28.80
N ILE A 498 -32.29 -50.87 -28.60
CA ILE A 498 -31.55 -50.13 -29.64
C ILE A 498 -30.30 -50.91 -30.07
N ARG A 499 -29.62 -51.56 -29.12
CA ARG A 499 -28.44 -52.41 -29.46
C ARG A 499 -28.78 -53.52 -30.45
N ARG A 500 -29.98 -54.13 -30.31
CA ARG A 500 -30.46 -55.16 -31.24
C ARG A 500 -30.67 -54.63 -32.66
N TYR A 501 -31.32 -53.48 -32.79
CA TYR A 501 -31.54 -52.83 -34.07
C TYR A 501 -30.22 -52.31 -34.70
N ALA A 502 -29.35 -51.77 -33.91
CA ALA A 502 -28.04 -51.26 -34.37
C ALA A 502 -27.14 -52.40 -34.89
N GLN A 503 -27.17 -53.55 -34.22
CA GLN A 503 -26.46 -54.79 -34.71
C GLN A 503 -26.94 -55.24 -36.08
N ASN A 504 -28.25 -55.12 -36.29
CA ASN A 504 -28.88 -55.54 -37.59
C ASN A 504 -28.85 -54.41 -38.63
N LYS A 505 -28.30 -53.24 -38.34
CA LYS A 505 -28.32 -52.01 -39.17
C LYS A 505 -29.73 -51.56 -39.56
N ASP A 506 -30.75 -51.99 -38.81
CA ASP A 506 -32.15 -51.59 -38.99
C ASP A 506 -32.41 -50.29 -38.20
N TYR A 507 -31.94 -49.17 -38.74
CA TYR A 507 -32.10 -47.86 -38.12
C TYR A 507 -33.54 -47.34 -38.21
N GLU A 508 -34.29 -47.77 -39.22
CA GLU A 508 -35.72 -47.39 -39.38
C GLU A 508 -36.59 -48.04 -38.30
N GLY A 509 -36.43 -49.32 -38.04
CA GLY A 509 -37.12 -50.04 -36.98
C GLY A 509 -36.78 -49.49 -35.60
N ALA A 510 -35.47 -49.12 -35.39
CA ALA A 510 -35.05 -48.47 -34.16
C ALA A 510 -35.76 -47.13 -33.93
N VAL A 511 -35.88 -46.27 -34.94
CA VAL A 511 -36.59 -45.00 -34.85
C VAL A 511 -38.08 -45.19 -34.54
N GLN A 512 -38.76 -46.16 -35.18
CA GLN A 512 -40.18 -46.44 -34.92
C GLN A 512 -40.43 -46.84 -33.46
N GLU A 513 -39.60 -47.72 -32.91
CA GLU A 513 -39.73 -48.15 -31.51
C GLU A 513 -39.42 -47.01 -30.52
N LEU A 514 -38.36 -46.20 -30.82
CA LEU A 514 -38.05 -45.02 -29.97
C LEU A 514 -39.11 -43.94 -30.05
N GLU A 515 -39.75 -43.68 -31.19
CA GLU A 515 -40.87 -42.72 -31.30
C GLU A 515 -42.06 -43.20 -30.50
N ARG A 516 -42.31 -44.53 -30.42
CA ARG A 516 -43.32 -45.09 -29.53
C ARG A 516 -42.98 -44.82 -28.06
N LEU A 517 -41.74 -45.12 -27.64
CA LEU A 517 -41.26 -44.85 -26.28
C LEU A 517 -41.28 -43.35 -25.96
N TYR A 518 -40.97 -42.48 -26.92
CA TYR A 518 -41.08 -41.02 -26.75
C TYR A 518 -42.52 -40.57 -26.57
N HIS A 519 -43.46 -41.22 -27.24
CA HIS A 519 -44.87 -40.92 -27.05
C HIS A 519 -45.35 -41.30 -25.64
N ASP A 520 -44.88 -42.43 -25.09
CA ASP A 520 -45.23 -42.94 -23.77
C ASP A 520 -44.50 -42.13 -22.66
N ASN A 521 -43.28 -41.67 -22.92
CA ASN A 521 -42.46 -40.88 -22.00
C ASN A 521 -41.90 -39.64 -22.73
N PRO A 522 -42.73 -38.64 -22.96
CA PRO A 522 -42.28 -37.41 -23.61
C PRO A 522 -41.14 -36.75 -22.85
N HIS A 523 -40.12 -36.28 -23.58
CA HIS A 523 -38.96 -35.54 -23.03
C HIS A 523 -37.99 -36.38 -22.18
N ASP A 524 -38.09 -37.73 -22.19
CA ASP A 524 -37.02 -38.55 -21.60
C ASP A 524 -35.70 -38.30 -22.36
N PRO A 525 -34.68 -37.73 -21.67
CA PRO A 525 -33.45 -37.30 -22.34
C PRO A 525 -32.69 -38.41 -23.02
N LYS A 526 -32.81 -39.67 -22.53
CA LYS A 526 -32.15 -40.84 -23.14
C LYS A 526 -32.77 -41.16 -24.48
N ILE A 527 -34.10 -41.13 -24.54
CA ILE A 527 -34.84 -41.39 -25.77
C ILE A 527 -34.61 -40.26 -26.78
N VAL A 528 -34.67 -38.99 -26.32
CA VAL A 528 -34.42 -37.83 -27.16
C VAL A 528 -33.02 -37.86 -27.78
N TYR A 529 -32.00 -38.21 -26.98
CA TYR A 529 -30.62 -38.38 -27.45
C TYR A 529 -30.49 -39.37 -28.61
N GLU A 530 -30.97 -40.59 -28.41
CA GLU A 530 -30.89 -41.65 -29.42
C GLU A 530 -31.71 -41.33 -30.66
N LEU A 531 -32.91 -40.78 -30.49
CA LEU A 531 -33.74 -40.31 -31.61
C LEU A 531 -33.02 -39.22 -32.44
N ALA A 532 -32.37 -38.26 -31.79
CA ALA A 532 -31.60 -37.24 -32.52
C ALA A 532 -30.47 -37.85 -33.34
N LEU A 533 -29.68 -38.76 -32.74
CA LEU A 533 -28.58 -39.48 -33.44
C LEU A 533 -29.09 -40.27 -34.64
N LEU A 534 -30.12 -41.10 -34.47
CA LEU A 534 -30.65 -41.94 -35.53
C LEU A 534 -31.31 -41.13 -36.65
N ASN A 535 -32.09 -40.12 -36.34
CA ASN A 535 -32.68 -39.23 -37.35
C ASN A 535 -31.58 -38.48 -38.13
N SER A 536 -30.49 -38.04 -37.47
CA SER A 536 -29.34 -37.44 -38.16
C SER A 536 -28.65 -38.43 -39.10
N ARG A 537 -28.53 -39.70 -38.71
CA ARG A 537 -27.96 -40.77 -39.51
C ARG A 537 -28.81 -41.09 -40.74
N LEU A 538 -30.14 -41.12 -40.56
CA LEU A 538 -31.12 -41.29 -41.63
C LEU A 538 -31.35 -40.03 -42.45
N LYS A 539 -30.60 -38.94 -42.22
CA LYS A 539 -30.71 -37.63 -42.89
C LYS A 539 -32.07 -36.97 -42.74
N ARG A 540 -32.84 -37.33 -41.71
CA ARG A 540 -34.09 -36.68 -41.31
C ARG A 540 -33.78 -35.41 -40.51
N PHE A 541 -33.08 -34.44 -41.15
CA PHE A 541 -32.49 -33.27 -40.46
C PHE A 541 -33.49 -32.41 -39.71
N PRO A 542 -34.72 -32.14 -40.19
CA PRO A 542 -35.68 -31.35 -39.42
C PRO A 542 -36.02 -31.96 -38.05
N ARG A 543 -36.24 -33.30 -38.02
CA ARG A 543 -36.51 -34.00 -36.74
C ARG A 543 -35.29 -34.08 -35.86
N ALA A 544 -34.13 -34.37 -36.47
CA ALA A 544 -32.85 -34.42 -35.75
C ALA A 544 -32.50 -33.03 -35.11
N ALA A 545 -32.79 -31.94 -35.81
CA ALA A 545 -32.58 -30.60 -35.28
C ALA A 545 -33.48 -30.28 -34.07
N ALA A 546 -34.78 -30.57 -34.18
CA ALA A 546 -35.74 -30.35 -33.11
C ALA A 546 -35.39 -31.15 -31.84
N LEU A 547 -35.07 -32.44 -31.99
CA LEU A 547 -34.64 -33.30 -30.89
C LEU A 547 -33.30 -32.92 -30.33
N GLY A 548 -32.36 -32.45 -31.17
CA GLY A 548 -31.06 -31.97 -30.74
C GLY A 548 -31.16 -30.68 -29.90
N GLU A 549 -32.04 -29.75 -30.26
CA GLU A 549 -32.30 -28.55 -29.47
C GLU A 549 -32.96 -28.91 -28.16
N GLU A 550 -33.92 -29.84 -28.14
CA GLU A 550 -34.58 -30.31 -26.92
C GLU A 550 -33.54 -30.93 -25.96
N TYR A 551 -32.67 -31.82 -26.48
CA TYR A 551 -31.59 -32.41 -25.67
C TYR A 551 -30.58 -31.38 -25.15
N CYS A 552 -30.13 -30.46 -25.98
CA CYS A 552 -29.21 -29.38 -25.55
C CYS A 552 -29.80 -28.45 -24.48
N ASN A 553 -31.13 -28.36 -24.35
CA ASN A 553 -31.79 -27.68 -23.26
C ASN A 553 -31.70 -28.50 -21.96
N TYR A 554 -31.73 -29.79 -22.04
CA TYR A 554 -31.60 -30.70 -20.90
C TYR A 554 -30.14 -30.84 -20.47
N ASP A 555 -29.26 -31.24 -21.39
CA ASP A 555 -27.82 -31.36 -21.17
C ASP A 555 -27.03 -30.44 -22.10
N PRO A 556 -26.81 -29.18 -21.67
CA PRO A 556 -26.04 -28.23 -22.45
C PRO A 556 -24.53 -28.54 -22.46
N SER A 557 -24.05 -29.57 -21.74
CA SER A 557 -22.63 -29.92 -21.68
C SER A 557 -22.18 -30.82 -22.87
N ASP A 558 -23.10 -31.51 -23.56
CA ASP A 558 -22.77 -32.44 -24.63
C ASP A 558 -22.39 -31.73 -25.92
N LEU A 559 -21.07 -31.66 -26.21
CA LEU A 559 -20.52 -31.05 -27.41
C LEU A 559 -20.85 -31.82 -28.69
N GLY A 560 -21.00 -33.12 -28.60
CA GLY A 560 -21.41 -33.96 -29.72
C GLY A 560 -22.82 -33.62 -30.19
N MET A 561 -23.75 -33.45 -29.25
CA MET A 561 -25.13 -33.07 -29.57
C MET A 561 -25.22 -31.61 -30.06
N ILE A 562 -24.44 -30.71 -29.49
CA ILE A 562 -24.33 -29.32 -29.98
C ILE A 562 -23.86 -29.33 -31.45
N TYR A 563 -22.84 -30.10 -31.79
CA TYR A 563 -22.37 -30.27 -33.17
C TYR A 563 -23.45 -30.84 -34.09
N LEU A 564 -24.10 -31.92 -33.65
CA LEU A 564 -25.18 -32.59 -34.42
C LEU A 564 -26.30 -31.58 -34.72
N THR A 565 -26.75 -30.83 -33.72
CA THR A 565 -27.80 -29.83 -33.82
C THR A 565 -27.44 -28.73 -34.81
N SER A 566 -26.22 -28.15 -34.69
CA SER A 566 -25.72 -27.15 -35.64
C SER A 566 -25.73 -27.69 -37.08
N ARG A 567 -25.24 -28.91 -37.27
CA ARG A 567 -25.16 -29.57 -38.59
C ARG A 567 -26.58 -29.87 -39.12
N ALA A 568 -27.49 -30.39 -38.30
CA ALA A 568 -28.85 -30.70 -38.71
C ALA A 568 -29.62 -29.43 -39.13
N LEU A 569 -29.56 -28.38 -38.35
CA LEU A 569 -30.12 -27.05 -38.66
C LEU A 569 -29.59 -26.53 -40.00
N LYS A 570 -28.28 -26.61 -40.24
CA LYS A 570 -27.66 -26.20 -41.52
C LYS A 570 -28.26 -26.96 -42.71
N TYR A 571 -28.48 -28.28 -42.59
CA TYR A 571 -28.98 -29.09 -43.70
C TYR A 571 -30.49 -28.95 -43.90
N CYS A 572 -31.28 -28.66 -42.87
CA CYS A 572 -32.71 -28.43 -43.03
C CYS A 572 -33.07 -26.99 -43.45
N ALA A 573 -32.11 -26.07 -43.42
CA ALA A 573 -32.37 -24.65 -43.64
C ALA A 573 -32.87 -24.32 -45.07
N ASN A 574 -32.43 -25.05 -46.09
CA ASN A 574 -32.88 -24.85 -47.49
C ASN A 574 -32.96 -23.37 -47.91
N GLY A 575 -32.02 -22.52 -47.47
CA GLY A 575 -31.99 -21.08 -47.72
C GLY A 575 -32.68 -20.22 -46.65
N ASP A 576 -33.34 -20.81 -45.66
CA ASP A 576 -33.91 -20.06 -44.54
C ASP A 576 -32.80 -19.46 -43.66
N LYS A 577 -32.64 -18.13 -43.70
CA LYS A 577 -31.63 -17.39 -42.93
C LYS A 577 -31.89 -17.49 -41.42
N SER A 578 -33.12 -17.73 -40.97
CA SER A 578 -33.43 -17.90 -39.53
C SER A 578 -32.86 -19.21 -39.01
N LEU A 579 -33.07 -20.33 -39.72
CA LEU A 579 -32.50 -21.60 -39.35
C LEU A 579 -30.97 -21.61 -39.48
N LEU A 580 -30.39 -20.91 -40.46
CA LEU A 580 -28.95 -20.74 -40.57
C LEU A 580 -28.34 -19.93 -39.42
N LYS A 581 -29.04 -18.89 -38.89
CA LYS A 581 -28.61 -18.17 -37.71
C LYS A 581 -28.59 -19.09 -36.48
N ARG A 582 -29.66 -19.85 -36.26
CA ARG A 582 -29.70 -20.87 -35.19
C ARG A 582 -28.60 -21.91 -35.34
N ALA A 583 -28.32 -22.38 -36.57
CA ALA A 583 -27.21 -23.26 -36.83
C ALA A 583 -25.84 -22.65 -36.48
N ALA A 584 -25.68 -21.35 -36.76
CA ALA A 584 -24.48 -20.60 -36.39
C ALA A 584 -24.33 -20.47 -34.88
N ASP A 585 -25.42 -20.18 -34.15
CA ASP A 585 -25.40 -20.07 -32.69
C ASP A 585 -24.87 -21.35 -32.03
N TYR A 586 -25.37 -22.53 -32.46
CA TYR A 586 -24.84 -23.81 -31.98
C TYR A 586 -23.38 -24.09 -32.44
N GLY A 587 -23.03 -23.66 -33.66
CA GLY A 587 -21.66 -23.76 -34.14
C GLY A 587 -20.69 -22.87 -33.38
N GLU A 588 -21.08 -21.65 -33.02
CA GLU A 588 -20.31 -20.73 -32.19
C GLU A 588 -20.11 -21.29 -30.77
N ARG A 589 -21.16 -21.84 -30.12
CA ARG A 589 -21.05 -22.51 -28.83
C ARG A 589 -19.97 -23.59 -28.82
N LEU A 590 -19.96 -24.46 -29.88
CA LEU A 590 -18.96 -25.50 -29.99
C LEU A 590 -17.54 -24.92 -30.08
N ILE A 591 -17.33 -23.93 -30.96
CA ILE A 591 -16.01 -23.33 -31.16
C ILE A 591 -15.53 -22.54 -29.91
N LEU A 592 -16.44 -21.89 -29.21
CA LEU A 592 -16.10 -21.18 -27.95
C LEU A 592 -15.65 -22.16 -26.86
N ARG A 593 -16.13 -23.38 -26.84
CA ARG A 593 -15.75 -24.43 -25.87
C ARG A 593 -14.59 -25.30 -26.35
N GLU A 594 -14.55 -25.62 -27.68
CA GLU A 594 -13.48 -26.37 -28.33
C GLU A 594 -12.95 -25.60 -29.54
N PRO A 595 -12.09 -24.59 -29.33
CA PRO A 595 -11.57 -23.78 -30.44
C PRO A 595 -10.79 -24.56 -31.52
N MET A 596 -10.33 -25.75 -31.16
CA MET A 596 -9.57 -26.66 -32.05
C MET A 596 -10.43 -27.74 -32.70
N SER A 597 -11.77 -27.66 -32.56
CA SER A 597 -12.70 -28.66 -33.18
C SER A 597 -12.72 -28.51 -34.70
N PHE A 598 -11.93 -29.34 -35.40
CA PHE A 598 -11.84 -29.31 -36.87
C PHE A 598 -13.22 -29.37 -37.54
N HIS A 599 -14.05 -30.33 -37.13
CA HIS A 599 -15.39 -30.49 -37.71
C HIS A 599 -16.30 -29.32 -37.40
N GLY A 600 -16.17 -28.74 -36.18
CA GLY A 600 -16.89 -27.55 -35.80
C GLY A 600 -16.52 -26.34 -36.66
N ILE A 601 -15.22 -26.10 -36.85
CA ILE A 601 -14.67 -25.01 -37.66
C ILE A 601 -15.17 -25.10 -39.11
N VAL A 602 -15.06 -26.26 -39.73
CA VAL A 602 -15.52 -26.48 -41.11
C VAL A 602 -17.03 -26.32 -41.23
N ASN A 603 -17.81 -26.82 -40.25
CA ASN A 603 -19.26 -26.70 -40.25
C ASN A 603 -19.70 -25.21 -40.12
N LEU A 604 -19.09 -24.47 -39.19
CA LEU A 604 -19.44 -23.06 -38.95
C LEU A 604 -18.99 -22.17 -40.11
N SER A 605 -17.84 -22.45 -40.75
CA SER A 605 -17.38 -21.74 -41.92
C SER A 605 -18.39 -21.85 -43.08
N ASP A 606 -18.92 -23.09 -43.37
CA ASP A 606 -19.96 -23.29 -44.38
C ASP A 606 -21.29 -22.58 -44.02
N ILE A 607 -21.66 -22.57 -42.74
CA ILE A 607 -22.86 -21.85 -42.27
C ILE A 607 -22.70 -20.33 -42.52
N TYR A 608 -21.56 -19.74 -42.15
CA TYR A 608 -21.33 -18.32 -42.42
C TYR A 608 -21.25 -17.98 -43.90
N ARG A 609 -20.68 -18.85 -44.71
CA ARG A 609 -20.74 -18.71 -46.17
C ARG A 609 -22.18 -18.62 -46.68
N ARG A 610 -23.08 -19.51 -46.21
CA ARG A 610 -24.52 -19.51 -46.58
C ARG A 610 -25.26 -18.30 -45.99
N LEU A 611 -24.79 -17.74 -44.91
CA LEU A 611 -25.30 -16.48 -44.32
C LEU A 611 -24.70 -15.21 -44.97
N GLU A 612 -23.86 -15.38 -46.00
CA GLU A 612 -23.16 -14.30 -46.71
C GLU A 612 -22.20 -13.46 -45.81
N LYS A 613 -21.80 -14.02 -44.63
CA LYS A 613 -20.82 -13.42 -43.75
C LYS A 613 -19.39 -13.82 -44.18
N LYS A 614 -18.94 -13.25 -45.32
CA LYS A 614 -17.72 -13.66 -46.04
C LYS A 614 -16.47 -13.62 -45.17
N ASP A 615 -16.29 -12.52 -44.39
CA ASP A 615 -15.07 -12.35 -43.53
C ASP A 615 -14.97 -13.44 -42.47
N LYS A 616 -16.08 -13.72 -41.78
CA LYS A 616 -16.15 -14.77 -40.75
C LYS A 616 -15.92 -16.17 -41.35
N ALA A 617 -16.50 -16.43 -42.52
CA ALA A 617 -16.32 -17.67 -43.22
C ALA A 617 -14.86 -17.90 -43.65
N ALA A 618 -14.22 -16.84 -44.21
CA ALA A 618 -12.82 -16.90 -44.64
C ALA A 618 -11.85 -17.05 -43.45
N ALA A 619 -12.13 -16.40 -42.32
CA ALA A 619 -11.31 -16.53 -41.11
C ALA A 619 -11.31 -17.99 -40.60
N LEU A 620 -12.50 -18.59 -40.49
CA LEU A 620 -12.61 -20.00 -40.07
C LEU A 620 -12.03 -20.99 -41.11
N PHE A 621 -12.20 -20.70 -42.41
CA PHE A 621 -11.60 -21.49 -43.47
C PHE A 621 -10.08 -21.51 -43.35
N ARG A 622 -9.42 -20.36 -43.13
CA ARG A 622 -7.97 -20.30 -42.91
C ARG A 622 -7.53 -21.13 -41.71
N LYS A 623 -8.31 -21.11 -40.62
CA LYS A 623 -8.05 -21.99 -39.46
C LYS A 623 -8.17 -23.46 -39.85
N ALA A 624 -9.23 -23.87 -40.54
CA ALA A 624 -9.38 -25.26 -41.00
C ALA A 624 -8.27 -25.71 -41.95
N GLN A 625 -7.83 -24.84 -42.86
CA GLN A 625 -6.74 -25.09 -43.81
C GLN A 625 -5.40 -25.29 -43.08
N ALA A 626 -5.16 -24.50 -41.99
CA ALA A 626 -3.96 -24.66 -41.17
C ALA A 626 -3.91 -26.01 -40.43
N PHE A 627 -5.06 -26.61 -40.11
CA PHE A 627 -5.12 -27.96 -39.49
C PHE A 627 -4.82 -29.09 -40.45
N ASP A 628 -5.51 -29.12 -41.58
CA ASP A 628 -5.38 -30.20 -42.57
C ASP A 628 -5.77 -29.69 -43.97
N PRO A 629 -4.81 -29.13 -44.72
CA PRO A 629 -5.06 -28.56 -46.04
C PRO A 629 -5.52 -29.61 -47.08
N GLU A 630 -5.17 -30.89 -46.89
CA GLU A 630 -5.50 -31.97 -47.82
C GLU A 630 -6.89 -32.60 -47.58
N ASN A 631 -7.54 -32.21 -46.48
CA ASN A 631 -8.84 -32.74 -46.10
C ASN A 631 -9.91 -32.44 -47.16
N ARG A 632 -10.68 -33.49 -47.52
CA ARG A 632 -11.75 -33.36 -48.53
C ARG A 632 -12.78 -32.24 -48.19
N ALA A 633 -13.08 -32.06 -46.91
CA ALA A 633 -14.04 -31.03 -46.49
C ALA A 633 -13.46 -29.62 -46.69
N VAL A 634 -12.16 -29.43 -46.44
CA VAL A 634 -11.44 -28.14 -46.66
C VAL A 634 -11.39 -27.83 -48.14
N LYS A 635 -10.96 -28.77 -48.98
CA LYS A 635 -10.93 -28.61 -50.47
C LYS A 635 -12.31 -28.29 -51.04
N ARG A 636 -13.36 -28.94 -50.53
CA ARG A 636 -14.74 -28.64 -50.92
C ARG A 636 -15.16 -27.23 -50.49
N LEU A 637 -14.80 -26.84 -49.27
CA LEU A 637 -15.13 -25.51 -48.75
C LEU A 637 -14.39 -24.42 -49.53
N GLU A 638 -13.14 -24.63 -49.91
CA GLU A 638 -12.34 -23.75 -50.76
C GLU A 638 -13.05 -23.47 -52.11
N THR A 639 -13.46 -24.54 -52.77
CA THR A 639 -14.21 -24.44 -54.07
C THR A 639 -15.51 -23.65 -53.88
N LEU A 640 -16.23 -23.86 -52.78
CA LEU A 640 -17.48 -23.16 -52.46
C LEU A 640 -17.29 -21.68 -52.08
N LEU A 641 -16.15 -21.32 -51.47
CA LEU A 641 -15.81 -19.93 -51.12
C LEU A 641 -15.30 -19.14 -52.36
N ALA A 642 -14.66 -19.83 -53.29
CA ALA A 642 -14.16 -19.25 -54.55
C ALA A 642 -15.26 -19.02 -55.59
N SER A 643 -16.40 -19.75 -55.48
CA SER A 643 -17.53 -19.61 -56.42
C SER A 643 -18.29 -18.31 -56.08
N PRO A 644 -18.58 -17.42 -57.07
CA PRO A 644 -19.46 -16.31 -56.86
C PRO A 644 -20.83 -16.82 -56.39
N ALA A 645 -21.41 -16.16 -55.37
CA ALA A 645 -22.70 -16.47 -54.75
C ALA A 645 -23.87 -16.22 -55.73
#